data_3e284988e568c0605eb586ab45e028ff
#
_entry.id   3e284988e568c0605eb586ab45e028ff
#
_cell.length_a   1.000
_cell.length_b   1.000
_cell.length_c   1.000
_cell.angle_alpha   90.00
_cell.angle_beta   90.00
_cell.angle_gamma   90.00
#
_symmetry.space_group_name_H-M   'P 1'
#
loop_
_entity.id
_entity.type
_entity.pdbx_description
1 polymer ?
#
loop_
_entity_poly.entity_id
_entity_poly.type
_entity_poly.pdbx_seq_one_letter_code
_entity_poly.pdbx_strand_id
1 'polypeptide(L)'
;MSDRPAVRRSNFLTDIIDADLAAGRHSRVVTRFPPEPNGYLHIGHAKSIALNFGLAQQYGGVCHLRMDDTNPVTEDTDYVESIQFDVKWLGGQWDGEVRYASNYFGKMYELAEALVLAGKAYVDHQTVEEIRKNRGDFNTAGVNSPFRDRSVQENLDWLRRMKAGELADGTCVLRAKIDMASPNLLMRDPLVYRIRHAHHHRTGDTWSIYPMYDYAHPLEDALEGITHSICTLEFETNRELYDWFLDQTGPWTPRPRQYEFARLALGYTVMSKRKLLQLVVEKRVSGWDDPRMPTVAGMRRRGVTPEALRDFADLIGVAKNNSMVDIGKLEYCIRQDLERTSRRALAVLKPLAVTLTNWPDSTIEQLTVPWWPGDASKGTRQVPFAKHLIIEHGDFAEEPAADWKRLAPGREVRLYGAYFVKCFGVDRDPLTKEINGLRCSVDLHTKGGTAPDGRQPAATLHWVAAKTALTADVRLYDRLFAVEQPDADGDFLQHLNPDSLTVLQARLEPALASAAPGDSFQFVRQGFFVADAKDSQPGAPVWNRTITLRDTWAKPAAPAKPAARPAAEVRAKPAAPQLGEGHQARLDWLEKHPEAKELCTQLGAEPSAFAAFAQNPADLEFLRQAIAGGARPADAFRWQRNELAGLLAARKTTTPPFGGKEFAAFVRLVTDATITTGAAKQLLEHWCEHGGDPLALVDHLGLRRVDDTAAIQVAVRQVMDQHSAEVLRFRAGEAKLLGVLLGAAMRAAKGADPQTVRATLLQQLGE
;
A
#
# COMPACT_ATOMS: atom_id res chain seq x y z
N MET A 1 28.06 -4.92 -1.27
CA MET A 1 27.39 -4.25 -2.38
C MET A 1 27.23 -5.27 -3.49
N SER A 2 25.99 -5.65 -3.84
CA SER A 2 25.78 -6.61 -4.93
C SER A 2 25.91 -5.88 -6.25
N ASP A 3 26.89 -6.26 -7.08
CA ASP A 3 27.05 -5.88 -8.48
C ASP A 3 25.90 -6.41 -9.34
N ARG A 4 24.69 -5.95 -9.11
CA ARG A 4 23.61 -6.09 -10.10
C ARG A 4 23.73 -4.91 -11.05
N PRO A 5 23.97 -5.13 -12.36
CA PRO A 5 23.85 -4.05 -13.33
C PRO A 5 22.45 -3.47 -13.22
N ALA A 6 22.36 -2.15 -13.07
CA ALA A 6 21.09 -1.44 -13.01
C ALA A 6 20.34 -1.70 -14.33
N VAL A 7 19.34 -2.57 -14.29
CA VAL A 7 18.44 -2.80 -15.43
C VAL A 7 17.68 -1.49 -15.64
N ARG A 8 17.99 -0.78 -16.72
CA ARG A 8 17.30 0.47 -17.10
C ARG A 8 15.84 0.15 -17.35
N ARG A 9 14.97 0.52 -16.39
CA ARG A 9 13.52 0.33 -16.51
C ARG A 9 12.89 1.55 -17.14
N SER A 10 12.22 1.38 -18.26
CA SER A 10 11.45 2.44 -18.91
C SER A 10 10.13 2.64 -18.19
N ASN A 11 9.79 3.89 -17.94
CA ASN A 11 8.50 4.36 -17.46
C ASN A 11 8.30 5.80 -17.97
N PHE A 12 7.13 6.38 -17.76
CA PHE A 12 6.84 7.71 -18.28
C PHE A 12 7.78 8.83 -17.77
N LEU A 13 8.37 8.70 -16.56
CA LEU A 13 9.36 9.66 -16.06
C LEU A 13 10.69 9.50 -16.80
N THR A 14 11.13 8.28 -17.03
CA THR A 14 12.34 8.05 -17.84
C THR A 14 12.17 8.54 -19.27
N ASP A 15 10.98 8.37 -19.86
CA ASP A 15 10.70 8.86 -21.22
C ASP A 15 10.78 10.40 -21.28
N ILE A 16 10.30 11.09 -20.22
CA ILE A 16 10.42 12.55 -20.08
C ILE A 16 11.89 12.96 -19.93
N ILE A 17 12.63 12.32 -19.02
CA ILE A 17 14.05 12.62 -18.78
C ILE A 17 14.87 12.40 -20.05
N ASP A 18 14.65 11.29 -20.75
CA ASP A 18 15.32 10.99 -22.03
C ASP A 18 15.07 12.10 -23.08
N ALA A 19 13.80 12.55 -23.19
CA ALA A 19 13.44 13.65 -24.09
C ALA A 19 14.07 14.99 -23.70
N ASP A 20 14.15 15.29 -22.40
CA ASP A 20 14.72 16.53 -21.89
C ASP A 20 16.25 16.59 -22.09
N LEU A 21 16.93 15.46 -21.87
CA LEU A 21 18.37 15.33 -22.15
C LEU A 21 18.67 15.40 -23.65
N ALA A 22 17.90 14.69 -24.48
CA ALA A 22 18.05 14.70 -25.92
C ALA A 22 17.81 16.09 -26.54
N ALA A 23 16.87 16.86 -25.97
CA ALA A 23 16.60 18.25 -26.38
C ALA A 23 17.61 19.26 -25.81
N GLY A 24 18.59 18.83 -25.01
CA GLY A 24 19.56 19.71 -24.37
C GLY A 24 18.98 20.68 -23.34
N ARG A 25 17.76 20.40 -22.81
CA ARG A 25 17.14 21.25 -21.77
C ARG A 25 17.95 21.21 -20.48
N HIS A 26 18.51 20.07 -20.18
CA HIS A 26 19.36 19.84 -19.03
C HIS A 26 20.60 19.05 -19.45
N SER A 27 21.75 19.38 -18.88
CA SER A 27 23.02 18.64 -19.08
C SER A 27 23.16 17.49 -18.08
N ARG A 28 22.42 17.52 -16.99
CA ARG A 28 22.47 16.56 -15.88
C ARG A 28 21.09 16.42 -15.24
N VAL A 29 20.81 15.24 -14.72
CA VAL A 29 19.58 15.00 -13.92
C VAL A 29 19.85 15.34 -12.46
N VAL A 30 19.05 16.23 -11.89
CA VAL A 30 19.08 16.59 -10.47
C VAL A 30 17.66 16.42 -9.92
N THR A 31 17.51 15.50 -8.97
CA THR A 31 16.26 15.24 -8.24
C THR A 31 16.41 15.60 -6.78
N ARG A 32 15.34 15.49 -6.01
CA ARG A 32 15.39 15.68 -4.56
C ARG A 32 14.34 14.83 -3.85
N PHE A 33 14.62 14.51 -2.58
CA PHE A 33 13.65 13.97 -1.62
C PHE A 33 13.48 15.01 -0.50
N PRO A 34 12.32 15.71 -0.41
CA PRO A 34 12.11 16.82 0.52
C PRO A 34 11.12 16.45 1.64
N PRO A 35 11.48 15.59 2.61
CA PRO A 35 10.60 15.27 3.72
C PRO A 35 10.44 16.45 4.68
N GLU A 36 9.21 16.66 5.17
CA GLU A 36 8.94 17.51 6.32
C GLU A 36 9.40 16.80 7.62
N PRO A 37 10.29 17.41 8.46
CA PRO A 37 10.84 16.75 9.65
C PRO A 37 9.85 16.78 10.83
N ASN A 38 8.65 16.28 10.63
CA ASN A 38 7.54 16.27 11.57
C ASN A 38 7.02 14.85 11.89
N GLY A 39 7.79 13.81 11.57
CA GLY A 39 7.46 12.41 11.86
C GLY A 39 8.35 11.38 11.16
N TYR A 40 8.16 10.13 11.54
CA TYR A 40 8.90 9.01 10.99
C TYR A 40 8.47 8.67 9.55
N LEU A 41 9.44 8.24 8.74
CA LEU A 41 9.17 7.78 7.38
C LEU A 41 8.38 6.47 7.38
N HIS A 42 7.50 6.32 6.39
CA HIS A 42 6.74 5.10 6.17
C HIS A 42 7.01 4.53 4.76
N ILE A 43 6.46 3.37 4.44
CA ILE A 43 6.69 2.67 3.16
C ILE A 43 6.36 3.52 1.93
N GLY A 44 5.43 4.47 2.02
CA GLY A 44 5.14 5.43 0.94
C GLY A 44 6.34 6.33 0.65
N HIS A 45 7.05 6.79 1.70
CA HIS A 45 8.29 7.55 1.55
C HIS A 45 9.42 6.66 1.00
N ALA A 46 9.50 5.38 1.40
CA ALA A 46 10.49 4.45 0.84
C ALA A 46 10.35 4.31 -0.68
N LYS A 47 9.11 4.29 -1.23
CA LYS A 47 8.86 4.33 -2.67
C LYS A 47 9.39 5.62 -3.32
N SER A 48 9.14 6.78 -2.71
CA SER A 48 9.63 8.07 -3.22
C SER A 48 11.15 8.16 -3.17
N ILE A 49 11.79 7.65 -2.10
CA ILE A 49 13.25 7.57 -1.97
C ILE A 49 13.81 6.68 -3.08
N ALA A 50 13.31 5.45 -3.23
CA ALA A 50 13.76 4.53 -4.27
C ALA A 50 13.63 5.15 -5.68
N LEU A 51 12.56 5.91 -5.94
CA LEU A 51 12.32 6.57 -7.22
C LEU A 51 13.30 7.72 -7.46
N ASN A 52 13.38 8.69 -6.54
CA ASN A 52 14.21 9.90 -6.74
C ASN A 52 15.71 9.58 -6.79
N PHE A 53 16.20 8.78 -5.85
CA PHE A 53 17.60 8.35 -5.83
C PHE A 53 17.91 7.38 -6.97
N GLY A 54 16.97 6.47 -7.28
CA GLY A 54 17.13 5.52 -8.39
C GLY A 54 17.20 6.19 -9.75
N LEU A 55 16.36 7.21 -10.01
CA LEU A 55 16.46 8.00 -11.26
C LEU A 55 17.77 8.77 -11.34
N ALA A 56 18.17 9.46 -10.28
CA ALA A 56 19.45 10.14 -10.25
C ALA A 56 20.60 9.18 -10.57
N GLN A 57 20.66 8.03 -9.92
CA GLN A 57 21.69 7.01 -10.17
C GLN A 57 21.64 6.45 -11.60
N GLN A 58 20.44 6.15 -12.13
CA GLN A 58 20.25 5.60 -13.48
C GLN A 58 20.81 6.52 -14.57
N TYR A 59 20.74 7.84 -14.35
CA TYR A 59 21.20 8.85 -15.31
C TYR A 59 22.56 9.48 -14.96
N GLY A 60 23.29 8.93 -13.98
CA GLY A 60 24.57 9.50 -13.54
C GLY A 60 24.43 10.93 -12.97
N GLY A 61 23.24 11.26 -12.52
CA GLY A 61 22.89 12.52 -11.90
C GLY A 61 23.09 12.52 -10.38
N VAL A 62 22.40 13.43 -9.68
CA VAL A 62 22.43 13.53 -8.23
C VAL A 62 21.03 13.69 -7.64
N CYS A 63 20.87 13.27 -6.39
CA CYS A 63 19.66 13.50 -5.62
C CYS A 63 20.01 14.28 -4.34
N HIS A 64 19.28 15.35 -4.06
CA HIS A 64 19.42 16.12 -2.84
C HIS A 64 18.50 15.57 -1.74
N LEU A 65 18.94 15.62 -0.49
CA LEU A 65 18.07 15.48 0.67
C LEU A 65 17.81 16.87 1.23
N ARG A 66 16.54 17.31 1.21
CA ARG A 66 16.13 18.61 1.73
C ARG A 66 15.09 18.40 2.83
N MET A 67 15.32 18.91 4.01
CA MET A 67 14.31 19.00 5.06
C MET A 67 13.43 20.22 4.78
N ASP A 68 12.14 19.97 4.57
CA ASP A 68 11.14 21.04 4.46
C ASP A 68 10.77 21.52 5.86
N ASP A 69 11.60 22.39 6.42
CA ASP A 69 11.46 22.96 7.76
C ASP A 69 10.79 24.36 7.71
N THR A 70 9.69 24.48 6.96
CA THR A 70 8.91 25.73 6.85
C THR A 70 7.88 25.93 7.94
N ASN A 71 7.64 24.92 8.80
CA ASN A 71 6.64 24.96 9.87
C ASN A 71 7.25 24.80 11.26
N PRO A 72 7.59 25.89 11.98
CA PRO A 72 8.36 25.85 13.24
C PRO A 72 7.66 25.13 14.39
N VAL A 73 6.38 24.80 14.29
CA VAL A 73 5.57 24.25 15.40
C VAL A 73 5.64 22.72 15.49
N THR A 74 5.93 22.05 14.37
CA THR A 74 5.80 20.58 14.26
C THR A 74 7.12 19.87 14.02
N GLU A 75 8.20 20.59 13.88
CA GLU A 75 9.52 20.09 13.49
C GLU A 75 10.39 19.77 14.71
N ASP A 76 11.11 18.64 14.63
CA ASP A 76 11.97 18.17 15.70
C ASP A 76 13.27 17.58 15.12
N THR A 77 14.37 17.81 15.83
CA THR A 77 15.69 17.28 15.48
C THR A 77 15.74 15.77 15.49
N ASP A 78 14.96 15.11 16.35
CA ASP A 78 14.88 13.65 16.40
C ASP A 78 14.34 13.06 15.09
N TYR A 79 13.38 13.76 14.48
CA TYR A 79 12.88 13.36 13.17
C TYR A 79 13.90 13.58 12.05
N VAL A 80 14.66 14.67 12.10
CA VAL A 80 15.74 14.94 11.13
C VAL A 80 16.77 13.81 11.14
N GLU A 81 17.22 13.37 12.31
CA GLU A 81 18.19 12.28 12.46
C GLU A 81 17.60 10.95 11.98
N SER A 82 16.37 10.65 12.36
CA SER A 82 15.66 9.43 11.92
C SER A 82 15.48 9.38 10.39
N ILE A 83 15.12 10.50 9.77
CA ILE A 83 14.96 10.61 8.32
C ILE A 83 16.29 10.34 7.61
N GLN A 84 17.37 10.97 8.05
CA GLN A 84 18.70 10.76 7.47
C GLN A 84 19.15 9.30 7.59
N PHE A 85 18.92 8.70 8.76
CA PHE A 85 19.24 7.29 9.00
C PHE A 85 18.43 6.38 8.07
N ASP A 86 17.14 6.60 7.95
CA ASP A 86 16.25 5.77 7.12
C ASP A 86 16.58 5.91 5.62
N VAL A 87 16.89 7.11 5.14
CA VAL A 87 17.33 7.33 3.73
C VAL A 87 18.62 6.57 3.45
N LYS A 88 19.63 6.68 4.34
CA LYS A 88 20.89 5.93 4.21
C LYS A 88 20.67 4.42 4.26
N TRP A 89 19.84 3.96 5.19
CA TRP A 89 19.51 2.54 5.32
C TRP A 89 18.81 2.00 4.06
N LEU A 90 17.95 2.78 3.42
CA LEU A 90 17.32 2.43 2.14
C LEU A 90 18.30 2.48 0.95
N GLY A 91 19.56 2.89 1.16
CA GLY A 91 20.59 2.98 0.13
C GLY A 91 20.65 4.33 -0.59
N GLY A 92 19.91 5.34 -0.12
CA GLY A 92 19.97 6.70 -0.66
C GLY A 92 21.29 7.38 -0.27
N GLN A 93 22.00 7.89 -1.27
CA GLN A 93 23.22 8.69 -1.11
C GLN A 93 22.96 10.07 -1.72
N TRP A 94 22.74 11.06 -0.86
CA TRP A 94 22.50 12.42 -1.34
C TRP A 94 23.80 13.16 -1.64
N ASP A 95 23.70 14.18 -2.50
CA ASP A 95 24.81 15.01 -2.93
C ASP A 95 25.07 16.15 -1.93
N GLY A 96 26.29 16.24 -1.45
CA GLY A 96 26.73 17.28 -0.49
C GLY A 96 26.11 17.13 0.91
N GLU A 97 25.83 18.27 1.54
CA GLU A 97 25.19 18.32 2.85
C GLU A 97 23.66 18.22 2.75
N VAL A 98 23.02 17.89 3.88
CA VAL A 98 21.56 17.97 3.99
C VAL A 98 21.14 19.43 3.86
N ARG A 99 20.21 19.69 2.96
CA ARG A 99 19.64 21.03 2.74
C ARG A 99 18.40 21.22 3.61
N TYR A 100 18.10 22.48 3.87
CA TYR A 100 16.94 22.87 4.67
C TYR A 100 16.23 24.04 4.00
N ALA A 101 14.91 24.06 4.02
CA ALA A 101 14.11 25.18 3.54
C ALA A 101 14.53 26.51 4.25
N SER A 102 14.83 26.42 5.55
CA SER A 102 15.28 27.55 6.35
C SER A 102 16.62 28.16 5.88
N ASN A 103 17.44 27.45 5.12
CA ASN A 103 18.65 28.02 4.49
C ASN A 103 18.31 29.12 3.48
N TYR A 104 17.11 29.09 2.91
CA TYR A 104 16.67 29.95 1.84
C TYR A 104 15.69 31.05 2.29
N PHE A 105 15.31 31.12 3.58
CA PHE A 105 14.35 32.09 4.09
C PHE A 105 14.70 33.55 3.73
N GLY A 106 15.98 33.92 3.84
CA GLY A 106 16.44 35.23 3.43
C GLY A 106 16.19 35.52 1.95
N LYS A 107 16.53 34.56 1.08
CA LYS A 107 16.37 34.71 -0.37
C LYS A 107 14.88 34.71 -0.78
N MET A 108 14.08 33.84 -0.17
CA MET A 108 12.65 33.85 -0.36
C MET A 108 12.00 35.17 0.06
N TYR A 109 12.47 35.77 1.16
CA TYR A 109 11.97 37.07 1.59
C TYR A 109 12.30 38.18 0.58
N GLU A 110 13.56 38.22 0.06
CA GLU A 110 13.95 39.16 -1.01
C GLU A 110 13.06 39.02 -2.26
N LEU A 111 12.77 37.78 -2.66
CA LEU A 111 11.89 37.49 -3.80
C LEU A 111 10.43 37.91 -3.51
N ALA A 112 9.97 37.77 -2.28
CA ALA A 112 8.66 38.24 -1.88
C ALA A 112 8.56 39.78 -1.92
N GLU A 113 9.59 40.51 -1.45
CA GLU A 113 9.65 41.97 -1.61
C GLU A 113 9.62 42.36 -3.10
N ALA A 114 10.37 41.61 -3.95
CA ALA A 114 10.34 41.85 -5.40
C ALA A 114 8.95 41.63 -6.01
N LEU A 115 8.21 40.59 -5.58
CA LEU A 115 6.82 40.38 -6.02
C LEU A 115 5.90 41.55 -5.60
N VAL A 116 6.06 42.07 -4.39
CA VAL A 116 5.31 43.24 -3.95
C VAL A 116 5.65 44.49 -4.79
N LEU A 117 6.94 44.74 -5.02
CA LEU A 117 7.41 45.84 -5.85
C LEU A 117 6.90 45.76 -7.31
N ALA A 118 6.77 44.56 -7.84
CA ALA A 118 6.20 44.27 -9.16
C ALA A 118 4.65 44.35 -9.20
N GLY A 119 3.99 44.59 -8.05
CA GLY A 119 2.53 44.59 -7.94
C GLY A 119 1.90 43.21 -8.11
N LYS A 120 2.70 42.15 -7.87
CA LYS A 120 2.30 40.73 -7.99
C LYS A 120 1.98 40.07 -6.64
N ALA A 121 2.11 40.81 -5.54
CA ALA A 121 1.69 40.39 -4.21
C ALA A 121 1.17 41.55 -3.39
N TYR A 122 0.30 41.27 -2.42
CA TYR A 122 -0.30 42.26 -1.53
C TYR A 122 -0.51 41.68 -0.13
N VAL A 123 -0.54 42.56 0.89
CA VAL A 123 -0.81 42.16 2.26
C VAL A 123 -2.33 42.24 2.50
N ASP A 124 -2.91 41.12 2.92
CA ASP A 124 -4.34 40.95 3.16
C ASP A 124 -4.62 40.81 4.67
N HIS A 125 -5.55 41.66 5.17
CA HIS A 125 -5.99 41.67 6.58
C HIS A 125 -7.29 40.90 6.79
N GLN A 126 -7.76 40.17 5.80
CA GLN A 126 -8.92 39.29 5.95
C GLN A 126 -8.58 38.10 6.88
N THR A 127 -9.56 37.69 7.68
CA THR A 127 -9.49 36.49 8.47
C THR A 127 -9.42 35.22 7.58
N VAL A 128 -9.00 34.10 8.16
CA VAL A 128 -8.96 32.80 7.46
C VAL A 128 -10.35 32.44 6.90
N GLU A 129 -11.41 32.71 7.66
CA GLU A 129 -12.80 32.47 7.29
C GLU A 129 -13.23 33.32 6.10
N GLU A 130 -12.89 34.63 6.12
CA GLU A 130 -13.16 35.54 5.01
C GLU A 130 -12.41 35.16 3.74
N ILE A 131 -11.12 34.84 3.86
CA ILE A 131 -10.32 34.37 2.72
C ILE A 131 -10.92 33.08 2.14
N ARG A 132 -11.32 32.11 2.99
CA ARG A 132 -11.95 30.87 2.55
C ARG A 132 -13.28 31.15 1.84
N LYS A 133 -14.13 32.02 2.40
CA LYS A 133 -15.41 32.40 1.81
C LYS A 133 -15.21 33.11 0.48
N ASN A 134 -14.30 34.09 0.43
CA ASN A 134 -14.07 34.94 -0.75
C ASN A 134 -13.31 34.20 -1.86
N ARG A 135 -12.60 33.10 -1.55
CA ARG A 135 -12.01 32.25 -2.58
C ARG A 135 -13.04 31.57 -3.48
N GLY A 136 -14.28 31.39 -3.00
CA GLY A 136 -15.32 30.69 -3.74
C GLY A 136 -15.07 29.16 -3.80
N ASP A 137 -15.73 28.52 -4.76
CA ASP A 137 -15.64 27.08 -5.00
C ASP A 137 -15.49 26.77 -6.50
N PHE A 138 -15.63 25.51 -6.91
CA PHE A 138 -15.52 25.11 -8.32
C PHE A 138 -16.62 25.71 -9.21
N ASN A 139 -17.76 26.08 -8.65
CA ASN A 139 -18.91 26.63 -9.38
C ASN A 139 -19.02 28.15 -9.25
N THR A 140 -18.33 28.73 -8.27
CA THR A 140 -18.45 30.17 -7.94
C THR A 140 -17.05 30.80 -7.99
N ALA A 141 -16.91 31.83 -8.81
CA ALA A 141 -15.70 32.65 -8.88
C ALA A 141 -15.40 33.27 -7.51
N GLY A 142 -14.12 33.49 -7.23
CA GLY A 142 -13.71 34.20 -6.03
C GLY A 142 -14.04 35.71 -6.12
N VAL A 143 -14.05 36.35 -4.95
CA VAL A 143 -14.22 37.77 -4.77
C VAL A 143 -12.91 38.42 -4.39
N ASN A 144 -12.53 39.49 -5.06
CA ASN A 144 -11.33 40.25 -4.73
C ASN A 144 -11.34 40.71 -3.27
N SER A 145 -10.20 40.59 -2.59
CA SER A 145 -10.02 41.21 -1.29
C SER A 145 -10.09 42.72 -1.38
N PRO A 146 -10.70 43.42 -0.40
CA PRO A 146 -10.68 44.89 -0.34
C PRO A 146 -9.27 45.47 -0.23
N PHE A 147 -8.28 44.66 0.12
CA PHE A 147 -6.88 45.06 0.24
C PHE A 147 -6.05 44.80 -1.01
N ARG A 148 -6.63 44.13 -2.01
CA ARG A 148 -5.93 43.66 -3.24
C ARG A 148 -5.32 44.82 -4.05
N ASP A 149 -5.94 45.96 -4.04
CA ASP A 149 -5.52 47.12 -4.84
C ASP A 149 -4.84 48.22 -3.98
N ARG A 150 -4.37 47.88 -2.79
CA ARG A 150 -3.53 48.72 -1.96
C ARG A 150 -2.24 49.11 -2.70
N SER A 151 -1.72 50.30 -2.46
CA SER A 151 -0.47 50.76 -3.09
C SER A 151 0.72 49.83 -2.80
N VAL A 152 1.67 49.79 -3.73
CA VAL A 152 2.90 48.98 -3.59
C VAL A 152 3.64 49.39 -2.33
N GLN A 153 3.76 50.69 -2.03
CA GLN A 153 4.48 51.19 -0.86
C GLN A 153 3.83 50.74 0.44
N GLU A 154 2.53 50.84 0.57
CA GLU A 154 1.82 50.34 1.77
C GLU A 154 1.97 48.84 1.96
N ASN A 155 1.89 48.05 0.87
CA ASN A 155 2.10 46.61 0.94
C ASN A 155 3.54 46.27 1.40
N LEU A 156 4.53 47.01 0.92
CA LEU A 156 5.94 46.80 1.31
C LEU A 156 6.15 47.14 2.78
N ASP A 157 5.56 48.26 3.24
CA ASP A 157 5.64 48.66 4.66
C ASP A 157 4.97 47.61 5.57
N TRP A 158 3.81 47.10 5.19
CA TRP A 158 3.16 46.00 5.93
C TRP A 158 3.99 44.72 5.94
N LEU A 159 4.58 44.28 4.81
CA LEU A 159 5.41 43.10 4.73
C LEU A 159 6.64 43.22 5.65
N ARG A 160 7.27 44.40 5.70
CA ARG A 160 8.42 44.67 6.59
C ARG A 160 8.03 44.62 8.06
N ARG A 161 6.87 45.15 8.43
CA ARG A 161 6.33 45.05 9.80
C ARG A 161 5.98 43.63 10.19
N MET A 162 5.44 42.80 9.22
CA MET A 162 5.25 41.38 9.45
C MET A 162 6.58 40.68 9.81
N LYS A 163 7.64 40.95 9.03
CA LYS A 163 8.98 40.38 9.28
C LYS A 163 9.59 40.86 10.59
N ALA A 164 9.40 42.13 10.93
CA ALA A 164 9.92 42.73 12.16
C ALA A 164 9.26 42.19 13.44
N GLY A 165 8.18 41.38 13.30
CA GLY A 165 7.46 40.83 14.45
C GLY A 165 6.57 41.84 15.19
N GLU A 166 6.26 42.98 14.57
CA GLU A 166 5.39 43.98 15.12
C GLU A 166 3.91 43.59 15.19
N LEU A 167 3.53 42.58 14.46
CA LEU A 167 2.14 42.19 14.24
C LEU A 167 1.88 40.78 14.83
N ALA A 168 0.78 40.63 15.57
CA ALA A 168 0.38 39.35 16.14
C ALA A 168 0.02 38.30 15.07
N ASP A 169 0.10 37.02 15.43
CA ASP A 169 -0.34 35.88 14.60
C ASP A 169 -1.79 36.11 14.13
N GLY A 170 -2.02 35.88 12.85
CA GLY A 170 -3.36 36.01 12.23
C GLY A 170 -3.79 37.44 11.90
N THR A 171 -2.98 38.47 12.18
CA THR A 171 -3.31 39.87 11.86
C THR A 171 -3.43 40.08 10.35
N CYS A 172 -2.53 39.55 9.58
CA CYS A 172 -2.51 39.60 8.13
C CYS A 172 -1.64 38.50 7.52
N VAL A 173 -1.75 38.34 6.20
CA VAL A 173 -0.95 37.40 5.41
C VAL A 173 -0.47 38.11 4.13
N LEU A 174 0.63 37.63 3.54
CA LEU A 174 1.01 38.03 2.19
C LEU A 174 0.35 37.07 1.20
N ARG A 175 -0.32 37.62 0.18
CA ARG A 175 -0.95 36.85 -0.91
C ARG A 175 -0.35 37.22 -2.26
N ALA A 176 -0.21 36.23 -3.15
CA ALA A 176 0.06 36.50 -4.55
C ALA A 176 -1.17 37.13 -5.22
N LYS A 177 -0.94 38.06 -6.17
CA LYS A 177 -1.99 38.73 -6.94
C LYS A 177 -2.07 38.08 -8.31
N ILE A 178 -2.97 37.11 -8.48
CA ILE A 178 -3.10 36.30 -9.70
C ILE A 178 -4.48 36.51 -10.34
N ASP A 179 -5.42 35.60 -10.11
CA ASP A 179 -6.78 35.66 -10.69
C ASP A 179 -7.81 35.00 -9.78
N MET A 180 -8.69 35.80 -9.20
CA MET A 180 -9.77 35.31 -8.33
C MET A 180 -10.89 34.59 -9.09
N ALA A 181 -10.92 34.67 -10.43
CA ALA A 181 -11.86 33.94 -11.28
C ALA A 181 -11.29 32.62 -11.85
N SER A 182 -10.03 32.29 -11.58
CA SER A 182 -9.40 31.10 -12.10
C SER A 182 -10.20 29.82 -11.78
N PRO A 183 -10.36 28.89 -12.73
CA PRO A 183 -10.95 27.57 -12.47
C PRO A 183 -10.11 26.73 -11.49
N ASN A 184 -8.81 26.96 -11.45
CA ASN A 184 -7.91 26.38 -10.46
C ASN A 184 -7.95 27.19 -9.16
N LEU A 185 -8.53 26.62 -8.10
CA LEU A 185 -8.68 27.29 -6.80
C LEU A 185 -7.33 27.72 -6.18
N LEU A 186 -6.23 27.05 -6.54
CA LEU A 186 -4.88 27.39 -6.05
C LEU A 186 -4.34 28.67 -6.69
N MET A 187 -4.87 29.08 -7.86
CA MET A 187 -4.49 30.32 -8.54
C MET A 187 -5.29 31.53 -8.04
N ARG A 188 -6.26 31.34 -7.13
CA ARG A 188 -7.09 32.43 -6.59
C ARG A 188 -6.41 33.13 -5.44
N ASP A 189 -5.43 33.95 -5.75
CA ASP A 189 -4.61 34.77 -4.86
C ASP A 189 -4.11 33.94 -3.64
N PRO A 190 -3.24 32.94 -3.84
CA PRO A 190 -2.77 32.06 -2.77
C PRO A 190 -1.92 32.79 -1.73
N LEU A 191 -1.83 32.18 -0.52
CA LEU A 191 -0.97 32.67 0.54
C LEU A 191 0.50 32.43 0.18
N VAL A 192 1.34 33.44 0.42
CA VAL A 192 2.80 33.42 0.25
C VAL A 192 3.51 33.35 1.60
N TYR A 193 3.14 34.24 2.55
CA TYR A 193 3.65 34.27 3.91
C TYR A 193 2.54 34.37 4.95
N ARG A 194 2.77 33.73 6.09
CA ARG A 194 1.95 33.89 7.30
C ARG A 194 2.80 34.39 8.45
N ILE A 195 2.21 35.14 9.40
CA ILE A 195 2.84 35.49 10.66
C ILE A 195 2.74 34.29 11.60
N ARG A 196 3.86 33.94 12.21
CA ARG A 196 3.93 32.88 13.22
C ARG A 196 5.06 33.17 14.21
N HIS A 197 4.72 33.56 15.45
CA HIS A 197 5.68 33.69 16.53
C HIS A 197 5.90 32.31 17.16
N ALA A 198 6.95 31.63 16.75
CA ALA A 198 7.33 30.34 17.27
C ALA A 198 8.85 30.14 17.11
N HIS A 199 9.46 29.47 18.08
CA HIS A 199 10.86 29.10 17.99
C HIS A 199 11.09 28.06 16.91
N HIS A 200 11.99 28.37 15.99
CA HIS A 200 12.35 27.44 14.91
C HIS A 200 13.63 26.68 15.28
N HIS A 201 13.64 25.37 15.10
CA HIS A 201 14.72 24.48 15.55
C HIS A 201 16.12 24.83 15.02
N ARG A 202 16.23 25.59 13.91
CA ARG A 202 17.50 26.02 13.33
C ARG A 202 17.74 27.51 13.37
N THR A 203 16.72 28.32 13.09
CA THR A 203 16.87 29.78 13.01
C THR A 203 16.47 30.50 14.29
N GLY A 204 16.02 29.75 15.31
CA GLY A 204 15.58 30.34 16.60
C GLY A 204 14.41 31.29 16.39
N ASP A 205 14.50 32.49 16.98
CA ASP A 205 13.48 33.52 16.94
C ASP A 205 13.76 34.61 15.88
N THR A 206 14.63 34.31 14.91
CA THR A 206 15.03 35.26 13.85
C THR A 206 13.88 35.63 12.90
N TRP A 207 12.93 34.74 12.73
CA TRP A 207 11.81 34.89 11.80
C TRP A 207 10.49 34.94 12.54
N SER A 208 9.66 35.95 12.22
CA SER A 208 8.27 36.08 12.68
C SER A 208 7.26 35.75 11.58
N ILE A 209 7.74 35.50 10.35
CA ILE A 209 6.94 35.11 9.19
C ILE A 209 7.55 33.86 8.55
N TYR A 210 6.69 32.98 8.07
CA TYR A 210 7.09 31.73 7.42
C TYR A 210 6.44 31.58 6.07
N PRO A 211 7.18 31.12 5.04
CA PRO A 211 6.64 30.90 3.72
C PRO A 211 5.64 29.74 3.71
N MET A 212 4.67 29.82 2.81
CA MET A 212 3.76 28.71 2.56
C MET A 212 4.38 27.74 1.55
N TYR A 213 4.00 26.46 1.64
CA TYR A 213 4.54 25.38 0.81
C TYR A 213 4.57 25.72 -0.69
N ASP A 214 3.45 26.21 -1.23
CA ASP A 214 3.32 26.51 -2.67
C ASP A 214 4.29 27.61 -3.16
N TYR A 215 4.75 28.47 -2.27
CA TYR A 215 5.75 29.50 -2.55
C TYR A 215 7.19 28.97 -2.33
N ALA A 216 7.41 28.24 -1.24
CA ALA A 216 8.73 27.76 -0.87
C ALA A 216 9.24 26.71 -1.86
N HIS A 217 8.44 25.71 -2.16
CA HIS A 217 8.83 24.54 -2.95
C HIS A 217 9.41 24.86 -4.35
N PRO A 218 8.76 25.67 -5.23
CA PRO A 218 9.36 26.04 -6.52
C PRO A 218 10.67 26.80 -6.37
N LEU A 219 10.77 27.69 -5.39
CA LEU A 219 11.98 28.50 -5.17
C LEU A 219 13.14 27.67 -4.63
N GLU A 220 12.90 26.75 -3.71
CA GLU A 220 13.89 25.79 -3.23
C GLU A 220 14.43 24.95 -4.37
N ASP A 221 13.54 24.40 -5.20
CA ASP A 221 13.93 23.60 -6.35
C ASP A 221 14.79 24.43 -7.32
N ALA A 222 14.45 25.68 -7.57
CA ALA A 222 15.22 26.58 -8.43
C ALA A 222 16.59 26.95 -7.83
N LEU A 223 16.63 27.30 -6.55
CA LEU A 223 17.86 27.65 -5.82
C LEU A 223 18.84 26.49 -5.71
N GLU A 224 18.32 25.26 -5.64
CA GLU A 224 19.12 24.04 -5.59
C GLU A 224 19.51 23.48 -6.96
N GLY A 225 19.02 24.08 -8.04
CA GLY A 225 19.28 23.63 -9.40
C GLY A 225 18.62 22.29 -9.74
N ILE A 226 17.48 21.98 -9.12
CA ILE A 226 16.68 20.80 -9.44
C ILE A 226 16.23 20.88 -10.89
N THR A 227 16.31 19.76 -11.61
CA THR A 227 15.83 19.67 -13.00
C THR A 227 14.45 19.02 -13.08
N HIS A 228 14.28 17.92 -12.34
CA HIS A 228 13.07 17.11 -12.32
C HIS A 228 12.53 17.04 -10.89
N SER A 229 11.53 17.86 -10.61
CA SER A 229 10.81 17.96 -9.35
C SER A 229 9.73 16.88 -9.31
N ILE A 230 10.02 15.73 -8.70
CA ILE A 230 9.13 14.56 -8.72
C ILE A 230 8.28 14.53 -7.44
N CYS A 231 6.95 14.61 -7.61
CA CYS A 231 5.96 14.69 -6.53
C CYS A 231 4.91 13.58 -6.65
N THR A 232 4.05 13.43 -5.64
CA THR A 232 2.85 12.59 -5.75
C THR A 232 1.71 13.32 -6.47
N LEU A 233 0.74 12.57 -7.02
CA LEU A 233 -0.42 13.11 -7.75
C LEU A 233 -1.27 14.10 -6.95
N GLU A 234 -1.11 14.16 -5.64
CA GLU A 234 -1.77 15.15 -4.80
C GLU A 234 -1.40 16.58 -5.17
N PHE A 235 -0.24 16.78 -5.77
CA PHE A 235 0.30 18.09 -6.19
C PHE A 235 0.10 18.41 -7.67
N GLU A 236 -0.68 17.63 -8.41
CA GLU A 236 -0.90 17.88 -9.85
C GLU A 236 -1.55 19.25 -10.09
N THR A 237 -2.50 19.63 -9.25
CA THR A 237 -3.17 20.95 -9.33
C THR A 237 -2.26 22.11 -8.92
N ASN A 238 -1.18 21.85 -8.18
CA ASN A 238 -0.22 22.87 -7.76
C ASN A 238 0.77 23.25 -8.87
N ARG A 239 0.89 22.44 -9.95
CA ARG A 239 1.89 22.67 -11.00
C ARG A 239 1.75 24.04 -11.67
N GLU A 240 0.53 24.52 -11.92
CA GLU A 240 0.28 25.84 -12.50
C GLU A 240 0.79 26.97 -11.59
N LEU A 241 0.60 26.84 -10.29
CA LEU A 241 1.08 27.79 -9.29
C LEU A 241 2.60 27.70 -9.12
N TYR A 242 3.17 26.48 -9.16
CA TYR A 242 4.61 26.24 -9.17
C TYR A 242 5.29 26.97 -10.34
N ASP A 243 4.76 26.81 -11.55
CA ASP A 243 5.27 27.49 -12.74
C ASP A 243 5.10 29.00 -12.65
N TRP A 244 3.96 29.49 -12.13
CA TRP A 244 3.72 30.92 -11.95
C TRP A 244 4.77 31.57 -11.04
N PHE A 245 5.09 30.99 -9.90
CA PHE A 245 6.13 31.54 -9.02
C PHE A 245 7.50 31.55 -9.69
N LEU A 246 7.88 30.51 -10.43
CA LEU A 246 9.13 30.49 -11.17
C LEU A 246 9.19 31.58 -12.23
N ASP A 247 8.10 31.85 -12.95
CA ASP A 247 8.02 32.86 -13.98
C ASP A 247 8.08 34.28 -13.40
N GLN A 248 7.52 34.51 -12.21
CA GLN A 248 7.55 35.82 -11.58
C GLN A 248 8.86 36.13 -10.84
N THR A 249 9.66 35.11 -10.51
CA THR A 249 10.90 35.27 -9.71
C THR A 249 12.17 34.97 -10.50
N GLY A 250 12.05 34.47 -11.75
CA GLY A 250 13.16 34.13 -12.61
C GLY A 250 13.84 35.32 -13.31
N PRO A 251 14.73 35.04 -14.25
CA PRO A 251 14.99 33.76 -14.90
C PRO A 251 15.79 32.75 -14.07
N TRP A 252 15.49 31.45 -14.20
CA TRP A 252 16.16 30.36 -13.51
C TRP A 252 16.90 29.44 -14.50
N THR A 253 18.13 29.05 -14.16
CA THR A 253 18.95 28.13 -14.98
C THR A 253 19.71 27.16 -14.06
N PRO A 254 19.37 25.86 -14.06
CA PRO A 254 18.26 25.26 -14.80
C PRO A 254 16.89 25.72 -14.25
N ARG A 255 15.87 25.73 -15.12
CA ARG A 255 14.49 25.91 -14.66
C ARG A 255 13.90 24.56 -14.28
N PRO A 256 13.53 24.32 -13.00
CA PRO A 256 12.94 23.07 -12.59
C PRO A 256 11.54 22.87 -13.20
N ARG A 257 11.14 21.60 -13.33
CA ARG A 257 9.78 21.22 -13.76
C ARG A 257 9.23 20.16 -12.83
N GLN A 258 7.95 20.31 -12.46
CA GLN A 258 7.24 19.39 -11.60
C GLN A 258 6.59 18.25 -12.41
N TYR A 259 6.74 17.03 -11.92
CA TYR A 259 6.16 15.80 -12.50
C TYR A 259 5.57 14.95 -11.38
N GLU A 260 4.38 14.41 -11.61
CA GLU A 260 3.66 13.69 -10.57
C GLU A 260 3.52 12.20 -10.89
N PHE A 261 3.56 11.40 -9.83
CA PHE A 261 3.33 9.97 -9.89
C PHE A 261 2.35 9.50 -8.81
N ALA A 262 1.72 8.33 -9.03
CA ALA A 262 0.76 7.76 -8.10
C ALA A 262 1.39 7.45 -6.74
N ARG A 263 0.76 7.96 -5.67
CA ARG A 263 1.13 7.60 -4.30
C ARG A 263 0.93 6.10 -4.07
N LEU A 264 1.63 5.55 -3.08
CA LEU A 264 1.41 4.18 -2.63
C LEU A 264 0.17 4.12 -1.74
N ALA A 265 -0.82 3.33 -2.14
CA ALA A 265 -1.88 2.85 -1.27
C ALA A 265 -1.70 1.34 -1.12
N LEU A 266 -1.49 0.86 0.11
CA LEU A 266 -1.17 -0.53 0.42
C LEU A 266 -2.33 -1.17 1.18
N GLY A 267 -2.79 -2.33 0.73
CA GLY A 267 -3.84 -3.08 1.41
C GLY A 267 -3.46 -3.48 2.83
N TYR A 268 -4.45 -3.64 3.71
CA TYR A 268 -4.28 -3.99 5.13
C TYR A 268 -3.40 -3.00 5.92
N THR A 269 -3.32 -1.74 5.45
CA THR A 269 -2.40 -0.75 5.99
C THR A 269 -3.02 0.63 6.03
N VAL A 270 -2.80 1.35 7.11
CA VAL A 270 -3.10 2.79 7.24
C VAL A 270 -1.81 3.57 7.11
N MET A 271 -1.79 4.59 6.24
CA MET A 271 -0.59 5.40 5.98
C MET A 271 -0.73 6.87 6.39
N SER A 272 -1.91 7.27 6.86
CA SER A 272 -2.14 8.61 7.41
C SER A 272 -1.34 8.82 8.68
N LYS A 273 -0.44 9.82 8.70
CA LYS A 273 0.38 10.18 9.87
C LYS A 273 -0.45 10.38 11.13
N ARG A 274 -1.58 11.09 11.03
CA ARG A 274 -2.49 11.33 12.16
C ARG A 274 -3.03 10.02 12.74
N LYS A 275 -3.42 9.07 11.88
CA LYS A 275 -3.93 7.75 12.32
C LYS A 275 -2.81 6.89 12.92
N LEU A 276 -1.61 6.94 12.35
CA LEU A 276 -0.44 6.24 12.92
C LEU A 276 -0.06 6.81 14.29
N LEU A 277 -0.08 8.15 14.46
CA LEU A 277 0.13 8.80 15.74
C LEU A 277 -0.93 8.35 16.78
N GLN A 278 -2.19 8.25 16.36
CA GLN A 278 -3.28 7.77 17.22
C GLN A 278 -3.01 6.36 17.75
N LEU A 279 -2.51 5.43 16.91
CA LEU A 279 -2.13 4.07 17.35
C LEU A 279 -1.05 4.10 18.44
N VAL A 280 -0.08 5.00 18.32
CA VAL A 280 1.00 5.15 19.31
C VAL A 280 0.49 5.77 20.60
N VAL A 281 -0.26 6.87 20.52
CA VAL A 281 -0.81 7.60 21.68
C VAL A 281 -1.78 6.73 22.47
N GLU A 282 -2.65 5.99 21.78
CA GLU A 282 -3.60 5.05 22.40
C GLU A 282 -2.96 3.70 22.81
N LYS A 283 -1.63 3.55 22.65
CA LYS A 283 -0.87 2.34 23.02
C LYS A 283 -1.40 1.06 22.34
N ARG A 284 -1.93 1.17 21.13
CA ARG A 284 -2.32 0.00 20.30
C ARG A 284 -1.09 -0.71 19.73
N VAL A 285 0.01 0.03 19.63
CA VAL A 285 1.34 -0.43 19.26
C VAL A 285 2.36 0.07 20.27
N SER A 286 3.54 -0.54 20.32
CA SER A 286 4.58 -0.21 21.30
C SER A 286 5.30 1.13 21.03
N GLY A 287 5.16 1.68 19.83
CA GLY A 287 5.80 2.92 19.40
C GLY A 287 5.90 3.00 17.89
N TRP A 288 6.60 4.01 17.39
CA TRP A 288 6.82 4.21 15.95
C TRP A 288 7.69 3.11 15.30
N ASP A 289 8.49 2.41 16.10
CA ASP A 289 9.32 1.27 15.71
C ASP A 289 8.66 -0.09 15.95
N ASP A 290 7.36 -0.13 16.28
CA ASP A 290 6.62 -1.40 16.43
C ASP A 290 6.67 -2.18 15.11
N PRO A 291 7.07 -3.46 15.13
CA PRO A 291 7.19 -4.29 13.93
C PRO A 291 5.91 -4.47 13.09
N ARG A 292 4.74 -4.06 13.61
CA ARG A 292 3.46 -4.07 12.89
C ARG A 292 3.18 -2.76 12.14
N MET A 293 3.93 -1.69 12.47
CA MET A 293 3.76 -0.38 11.85
C MET A 293 4.35 -0.33 10.44
N PRO A 294 3.73 0.40 9.50
CA PRO A 294 4.25 0.58 8.15
C PRO A 294 5.38 1.61 8.07
N THR A 295 5.95 2.02 9.20
CA THR A 295 7.11 2.90 9.27
C THR A 295 8.37 2.16 8.84
N VAL A 296 9.34 2.87 8.28
CA VAL A 296 10.65 2.29 7.91
C VAL A 296 11.34 1.70 9.15
N ALA A 297 11.27 2.40 10.28
CA ALA A 297 11.81 1.93 11.55
C ALA A 297 11.14 0.62 12.03
N GLY A 298 9.81 0.52 11.96
CA GLY A 298 9.07 -0.68 12.33
C GLY A 298 9.37 -1.87 11.41
N MET A 299 9.41 -1.62 10.10
CA MET A 299 9.77 -2.65 9.12
C MET A 299 11.20 -3.15 9.33
N ARG A 300 12.16 -2.27 9.53
CA ARG A 300 13.56 -2.63 9.84
C ARG A 300 13.64 -3.48 11.10
N ARG A 301 12.97 -3.09 12.19
CA ARG A 301 12.92 -3.84 13.44
C ARG A 301 12.25 -5.20 13.28
N ARG A 302 11.27 -5.31 12.36
CA ARG A 302 10.66 -6.59 11.97
C ARG A 302 11.60 -7.49 11.18
N GLY A 303 12.72 -6.98 10.66
CA GLY A 303 13.69 -7.71 9.87
C GLY A 303 13.44 -7.63 8.35
N VAL A 304 12.65 -6.67 7.89
CA VAL A 304 12.55 -6.35 6.46
C VAL A 304 13.85 -5.69 6.02
N THR A 305 14.40 -6.12 4.90
CA THR A 305 15.65 -5.59 4.35
C THR A 305 15.42 -4.38 3.45
N PRO A 306 16.39 -3.48 3.30
CA PRO A 306 16.27 -2.37 2.34
C PRO A 306 16.19 -2.87 0.89
N GLU A 307 16.82 -4.01 0.58
CA GLU A 307 16.74 -4.68 -0.71
C GLU A 307 15.29 -5.08 -1.04
N ALA A 308 14.60 -5.72 -0.10
CA ALA A 308 13.19 -6.11 -0.28
C ALA A 308 12.28 -4.91 -0.53
N LEU A 309 12.52 -3.76 0.14
CA LEU A 309 11.73 -2.55 -0.07
C LEU A 309 12.01 -1.91 -1.44
N ARG A 310 13.27 -1.92 -1.90
CA ARG A 310 13.62 -1.46 -3.25
C ARG A 310 13.04 -2.38 -4.34
N ASP A 311 13.18 -3.71 -4.17
CA ASP A 311 12.59 -4.69 -5.08
C ASP A 311 11.05 -4.55 -5.15
N PHE A 312 10.42 -4.23 -4.02
CA PHE A 312 8.98 -3.94 -3.98
C PHE A 312 8.62 -2.65 -4.74
N ALA A 313 9.35 -1.55 -4.51
CA ALA A 313 9.15 -0.29 -5.23
C ALA A 313 9.30 -0.49 -6.76
N ASP A 314 10.28 -1.29 -7.14
CA ASP A 314 10.53 -1.68 -8.52
C ASP A 314 9.43 -2.57 -9.11
N LEU A 315 8.92 -3.53 -8.33
CA LEU A 315 7.86 -4.46 -8.75
C LEU A 315 6.53 -3.73 -9.02
N ILE A 316 6.18 -2.77 -8.17
CA ILE A 316 4.95 -1.99 -8.37
C ILE A 316 5.09 -0.90 -9.42
N GLY A 317 6.32 -0.46 -9.69
CA GLY A 317 6.65 0.53 -10.72
C GLY A 317 6.08 1.92 -10.44
N VAL A 318 6.08 2.74 -11.50
CA VAL A 318 5.63 4.13 -11.49
C VAL A 318 4.39 4.28 -12.37
N ALA A 319 3.29 4.76 -11.82
CA ALA A 319 2.01 4.93 -12.50
C ALA A 319 1.49 6.37 -12.38
N LYS A 320 0.61 6.77 -13.32
CA LYS A 320 -0.08 8.07 -13.30
C LYS A 320 -1.46 8.02 -12.63
N ASN A 321 -1.93 6.86 -12.18
CA ASN A 321 -3.21 6.69 -11.53
C ASN A 321 -3.03 6.00 -10.19
N ASN A 322 -3.68 6.53 -9.15
CA ASN A 322 -3.70 5.90 -7.83
C ASN A 322 -4.44 4.57 -7.90
N SER A 323 -3.84 3.54 -7.32
CA SER A 323 -4.43 2.21 -7.20
C SER A 323 -4.02 1.56 -5.89
N MET A 324 -4.88 0.69 -5.36
CA MET A 324 -4.54 -0.14 -4.21
C MET A 324 -3.54 -1.21 -4.64
N VAL A 325 -2.45 -1.33 -3.90
CA VAL A 325 -1.42 -2.35 -4.09
C VAL A 325 -1.66 -3.47 -3.09
N ASP A 326 -1.71 -4.71 -3.58
CA ASP A 326 -1.80 -5.89 -2.71
C ASP A 326 -0.52 -6.02 -1.87
N ILE A 327 -0.69 -6.10 -0.55
CA ILE A 327 0.41 -6.30 0.41
C ILE A 327 1.18 -7.61 0.15
N GLY A 328 0.55 -8.61 -0.45
CA GLY A 328 1.19 -9.86 -0.87
C GLY A 328 2.40 -9.64 -1.78
N LYS A 329 2.44 -8.55 -2.57
CA LYS A 329 3.61 -8.19 -3.38
C LYS A 329 4.80 -7.76 -2.53
N LEU A 330 4.57 -6.99 -1.46
CA LEU A 330 5.61 -6.64 -0.48
C LEU A 330 6.11 -7.90 0.23
N GLU A 331 5.19 -8.72 0.72
CA GLU A 331 5.50 -9.97 1.39
C GLU A 331 6.28 -10.94 0.48
N TYR A 332 5.96 -10.95 -0.82
CA TYR A 332 6.72 -11.72 -1.82
C TYR A 332 8.18 -11.24 -1.92
N CYS A 333 8.41 -9.93 -2.05
CA CYS A 333 9.77 -9.37 -2.12
C CYS A 333 10.58 -9.68 -0.85
N ILE A 334 9.95 -9.56 0.33
CA ILE A 334 10.57 -9.91 1.61
C ILE A 334 10.98 -11.39 1.63
N ARG A 335 10.10 -12.32 1.22
CA ARG A 335 10.41 -13.75 1.17
C ARG A 335 11.55 -14.05 0.21
N GLN A 336 11.53 -13.47 -0.99
CA GLN A 336 12.56 -13.71 -2.01
C GLN A 336 13.94 -13.24 -1.55
N ASP A 337 14.04 -12.11 -0.89
CA ASP A 337 15.32 -11.62 -0.39
C ASP A 337 15.82 -12.48 0.78
N LEU A 338 14.97 -12.75 1.76
CA LEU A 338 15.33 -13.55 2.94
C LEU A 338 15.63 -15.00 2.61
N GLU A 339 14.99 -15.59 1.58
CA GLU A 339 15.32 -16.95 1.10
C GLU A 339 16.78 -17.03 0.65
N ARG A 340 17.26 -15.98 0.00
CA ARG A 340 18.63 -15.87 -0.53
C ARG A 340 19.67 -15.54 0.55
N THR A 341 19.30 -14.72 1.54
CA THR A 341 20.27 -14.11 2.47
C THR A 341 20.27 -14.73 3.86
N SER A 342 19.20 -15.42 4.28
CA SER A 342 19.10 -15.90 5.65
C SER A 342 19.71 -17.29 5.84
N ARG A 343 20.48 -17.47 6.91
CA ARG A 343 20.96 -18.76 7.38
C ARG A 343 19.81 -19.63 7.90
N ARG A 344 19.90 -20.97 7.81
CA ARG A 344 18.88 -21.90 8.35
C ARG A 344 19.24 -22.32 9.76
N ALA A 345 18.27 -22.32 10.68
CA ALA A 345 18.43 -22.75 12.06
C ALA A 345 17.24 -23.60 12.52
N LEU A 346 17.46 -24.43 13.55
CA LEU A 346 16.42 -25.26 14.15
C LEU A 346 15.82 -24.53 15.36
N ALA A 347 14.50 -24.36 15.32
CA ALA A 347 13.73 -23.73 16.38
C ALA A 347 12.35 -24.39 16.48
N VAL A 348 11.94 -24.76 17.67
CA VAL A 348 10.63 -25.34 17.98
C VAL A 348 9.81 -24.33 18.74
N LEU A 349 8.70 -23.88 18.15
CA LEU A 349 7.86 -22.83 18.70
C LEU A 349 6.84 -23.35 19.71
N LYS A 350 6.27 -24.54 19.45
CA LYS A 350 5.33 -25.22 20.34
C LYS A 350 5.91 -26.60 20.69
N PRO A 351 6.64 -26.71 21.81
CA PRO A 351 7.44 -27.91 22.12
C PRO A 351 6.59 -29.12 22.48
N LEU A 352 6.96 -30.29 21.92
CA LEU A 352 6.52 -31.60 22.32
C LEU A 352 7.75 -32.49 22.55
N ALA A 353 7.86 -33.11 23.71
CA ALA A 353 8.99 -33.94 24.09
C ALA A 353 9.01 -35.26 23.32
N VAL A 354 10.22 -35.72 22.96
CA VAL A 354 10.48 -37.05 22.34
C VAL A 354 11.59 -37.74 23.07
N THR A 355 11.35 -38.99 23.49
CA THR A 355 12.36 -39.86 24.10
C THR A 355 12.74 -40.96 23.12
N LEU A 356 14.02 -41.03 22.77
CA LEU A 356 14.59 -42.09 21.94
C LEU A 356 15.00 -43.30 22.82
N THR A 357 14.20 -44.35 22.83
CA THR A 357 14.38 -45.48 23.79
C THR A 357 15.61 -46.33 23.56
N ASN A 358 16.12 -46.35 22.33
CA ASN A 358 17.33 -47.06 21.95
C ASN A 358 18.58 -46.18 21.81
N TRP A 359 18.55 -44.92 22.35
CA TRP A 359 19.71 -44.05 22.45
C TRP A 359 20.25 -43.98 23.87
N PRO A 360 21.59 -44.08 24.08
CA PRO A 360 22.19 -44.09 25.41
C PRO A 360 21.97 -42.77 26.17
N ASP A 361 21.68 -42.81 27.49
CA ASP A 361 21.33 -41.65 28.32
C ASP A 361 22.42 -40.57 28.36
N SER A 362 23.69 -40.98 28.39
CA SER A 362 24.84 -40.08 28.55
C SER A 362 25.42 -39.59 27.24
N THR A 363 24.93 -40.11 26.09
CA THR A 363 25.54 -39.83 24.80
C THR A 363 24.93 -38.58 24.17
N ILE A 364 25.76 -37.57 23.91
CA ILE A 364 25.44 -36.39 23.08
C ILE A 364 26.35 -36.44 21.86
N GLU A 365 25.78 -36.66 20.70
CA GLU A 365 26.50 -36.61 19.43
C GLU A 365 26.41 -35.20 18.81
N GLN A 366 27.53 -34.70 18.29
CA GLN A 366 27.56 -33.45 17.54
C GLN A 366 27.38 -33.74 16.05
N LEU A 367 26.25 -33.26 15.50
CA LEU A 367 25.94 -33.39 14.07
C LEU A 367 26.34 -32.10 13.33
N THR A 368 27.10 -32.26 12.25
CA THR A 368 27.50 -31.12 11.41
C THR A 368 26.40 -30.83 10.40
N VAL A 369 25.76 -29.68 10.55
CA VAL A 369 24.63 -29.24 9.71
C VAL A 369 25.00 -27.93 8.98
N PRO A 370 24.82 -27.86 7.65
CA PRO A 370 25.13 -26.63 6.92
C PRO A 370 24.14 -25.52 7.27
N TRP A 371 24.64 -24.26 7.24
CA TRP A 371 23.77 -23.07 7.36
C TRP A 371 22.88 -22.88 6.14
N TRP A 372 23.34 -23.30 4.94
CA TRP A 372 22.56 -23.27 3.70
C TRP A 372 22.33 -24.68 3.19
N PRO A 373 21.09 -25.11 2.95
CA PRO A 373 20.81 -26.44 2.42
C PRO A 373 21.57 -26.68 1.12
N GLY A 374 22.27 -27.80 1.05
CA GLY A 374 23.02 -28.19 -0.15
C GLY A 374 24.34 -27.47 -0.38
N ASP A 375 24.70 -26.50 0.44
CA ASP A 375 25.95 -25.73 0.28
C ASP A 375 26.71 -25.57 1.59
N ALA A 376 27.48 -26.58 1.93
CA ALA A 376 28.37 -26.60 3.13
C ALA A 376 29.56 -25.62 3.02
N SER A 377 29.90 -25.17 1.80
CA SER A 377 31.01 -24.23 1.61
C SER A 377 30.74 -22.87 2.24
N LYS A 378 29.46 -22.51 2.41
CA LYS A 378 29.01 -21.28 3.10
C LYS A 378 29.00 -21.40 4.62
N GLY A 379 29.53 -22.49 5.16
CA GLY A 379 29.67 -22.73 6.60
C GLY A 379 28.67 -23.72 7.16
N THR A 380 29.10 -24.35 8.25
CA THR A 380 28.35 -25.35 8.98
C THR A 380 28.31 -25.01 10.48
N ARG A 381 27.47 -25.72 11.23
CA ARG A 381 27.38 -25.64 12.67
C ARG A 381 27.23 -27.00 13.30
N GLN A 382 27.52 -27.09 14.58
CA GLN A 382 27.35 -28.30 15.37
C GLN A 382 25.99 -28.29 16.06
N VAL A 383 25.18 -29.30 15.81
CA VAL A 383 23.84 -29.46 16.41
C VAL A 383 23.89 -30.72 17.31
N PRO A 384 23.71 -30.56 18.62
CA PRO A 384 23.76 -31.71 19.56
C PRO A 384 22.51 -32.59 19.36
N PHE A 385 22.75 -33.93 19.25
CA PHE A 385 21.71 -34.94 19.19
C PHE A 385 21.82 -35.83 20.43
N ALA A 386 20.70 -36.10 21.11
CA ALA A 386 20.67 -36.79 22.39
C ALA A 386 19.42 -37.65 22.54
N LYS A 387 19.30 -38.42 23.62
CA LYS A 387 18.14 -39.24 23.93
C LYS A 387 16.83 -38.49 24.01
N HIS A 388 16.87 -37.29 24.61
CA HIS A 388 15.69 -36.43 24.76
C HIS A 388 15.73 -35.30 23.77
N LEU A 389 14.75 -35.27 22.88
CA LEU A 389 14.56 -34.27 21.84
C LEU A 389 13.26 -33.52 22.06
N ILE A 390 13.12 -32.43 21.36
CA ILE A 390 11.87 -31.64 21.29
C ILE A 390 11.54 -31.42 19.80
N ILE A 391 10.30 -31.68 19.43
CA ILE A 391 9.75 -31.38 18.10
C ILE A 391 8.58 -30.42 18.21
N GLU A 392 8.07 -29.95 17.08
CA GLU A 392 6.86 -29.15 17.03
C GLU A 392 5.62 -29.98 17.38
N HIS A 393 4.81 -29.51 18.32
CA HIS A 393 3.58 -30.23 18.75
C HIS A 393 2.66 -30.55 17.56
N GLY A 394 2.52 -29.62 16.62
CA GLY A 394 1.71 -29.81 15.41
C GLY A 394 2.31 -30.81 14.39
N ASP A 395 3.47 -31.40 14.66
CA ASP A 395 4.08 -32.43 13.81
C ASP A 395 3.68 -33.85 14.23
N PHE A 396 2.90 -34.01 15.30
CA PHE A 396 2.39 -35.30 15.75
C PHE A 396 0.86 -35.36 15.71
N ALA A 397 0.33 -36.49 15.29
CA ALA A 397 -1.08 -36.84 15.42
C ALA A 397 -1.19 -38.31 15.89
N GLU A 398 -1.93 -38.56 16.96
CA GLU A 398 -2.16 -39.89 17.47
C GLU A 398 -3.11 -40.68 16.56
N GLU A 399 -4.20 -40.03 16.14
CA GLU A 399 -5.17 -40.52 15.17
C GLU A 399 -5.06 -39.69 13.88
N PRO A 400 -4.10 -40.05 12.99
CA PRO A 400 -3.82 -39.25 11.82
C PRO A 400 -4.92 -39.38 10.76
N ALA A 401 -5.29 -38.27 10.13
CA ALA A 401 -6.08 -38.29 8.90
C ALA A 401 -5.37 -39.05 7.77
N ALA A 402 -6.12 -39.52 6.78
CA ALA A 402 -5.58 -40.35 5.70
C ALA A 402 -4.44 -39.69 4.91
N ASP A 403 -4.48 -38.37 4.78
CA ASP A 403 -3.48 -37.54 4.09
C ASP A 403 -2.33 -37.05 5.00
N TRP A 404 -2.34 -37.43 6.29
CA TRP A 404 -1.33 -37.01 7.24
C TRP A 404 0.04 -37.55 6.87
N LYS A 405 1.05 -36.70 6.69
CA LYS A 405 2.41 -37.05 6.27
C LYS A 405 3.49 -36.93 7.35
N ARG A 406 3.12 -36.48 8.57
CA ARG A 406 4.06 -36.25 9.66
C ARG A 406 4.08 -37.43 10.63
N LEU A 407 4.65 -37.24 11.82
CA LEU A 407 4.80 -38.30 12.83
C LEU A 407 3.44 -38.78 13.34
N ALA A 408 3.33 -40.08 13.51
CA ALA A 408 2.16 -40.75 14.07
C ALA A 408 2.60 -42.13 14.62
N PRO A 409 1.83 -42.85 15.46
CA PRO A 409 2.13 -44.19 15.89
C PRO A 409 2.42 -45.11 14.70
N GLY A 410 3.56 -45.81 14.78
CA GLY A 410 4.03 -46.71 13.72
C GLY A 410 4.66 -46.04 12.50
N ARG A 411 4.59 -44.69 12.36
CA ARG A 411 5.12 -43.95 11.22
C ARG A 411 6.54 -43.48 11.47
N GLU A 412 7.36 -43.55 10.42
CA GLU A 412 8.75 -43.10 10.40
C GLU A 412 8.87 -41.74 9.73
N VAL A 413 9.69 -40.84 10.30
CA VAL A 413 10.04 -39.52 9.76
C VAL A 413 11.52 -39.27 9.86
N ARG A 414 12.02 -38.34 9.02
CA ARG A 414 13.40 -37.86 9.11
C ARG A 414 13.49 -36.68 10.06
N LEU A 415 14.44 -36.67 10.96
CA LEU A 415 14.88 -35.47 11.66
C LEU A 415 15.91 -34.72 10.81
N TYR A 416 15.69 -33.40 10.59
CA TYR A 416 16.52 -32.60 9.69
C TYR A 416 18.00 -32.68 10.05
N GLY A 417 18.83 -33.09 9.11
CA GLY A 417 20.29 -33.26 9.30
C GLY A 417 20.70 -34.35 10.27
N ALA A 418 19.77 -35.23 10.70
CA ALA A 418 20.04 -36.26 11.70
C ALA A 418 19.66 -37.67 11.20
N TYR A 419 18.75 -38.33 11.87
CA TYR A 419 18.36 -39.73 11.68
C TYR A 419 16.87 -39.87 11.32
N PHE A 420 16.47 -41.07 10.93
CA PHE A 420 15.07 -41.46 10.91
C PHE A 420 14.64 -41.91 12.31
N VAL A 421 13.42 -41.49 12.68
CA VAL A 421 12.79 -41.88 13.95
C VAL A 421 11.37 -42.39 13.69
N LYS A 422 10.99 -43.43 14.46
CA LYS A 422 9.67 -44.05 14.40
C LYS A 422 8.99 -43.97 15.77
N CYS A 423 7.79 -43.42 15.84
CA CYS A 423 7.01 -43.38 17.06
C CYS A 423 6.27 -44.70 17.29
N PHE A 424 6.26 -45.16 18.54
CA PHE A 424 5.53 -46.38 18.94
C PHE A 424 4.69 -46.19 20.21
N GLY A 425 4.76 -45.05 20.87
CA GLY A 425 3.98 -44.77 22.06
C GLY A 425 3.90 -43.32 22.41
N VAL A 426 2.91 -42.98 23.20
CA VAL A 426 2.69 -41.61 23.71
C VAL A 426 2.71 -41.63 25.24
N ASP A 427 3.22 -40.57 25.83
CA ASP A 427 3.14 -40.26 27.25
C ASP A 427 2.17 -39.15 27.48
N ARG A 428 1.36 -39.24 28.57
CA ARG A 428 0.30 -38.31 28.86
C ARG A 428 0.47 -37.72 30.26
N ASP A 429 0.07 -36.47 30.39
CA ASP A 429 -0.07 -35.87 31.69
C ASP A 429 -1.15 -36.62 32.50
N PRO A 430 -0.83 -37.07 33.72
CA PRO A 430 -1.75 -37.89 34.51
C PRO A 430 -3.04 -37.17 34.89
N LEU A 431 -3.02 -35.83 34.95
CA LEU A 431 -4.17 -35.02 35.34
C LEU A 431 -4.99 -34.55 34.12
N THR A 432 -4.36 -33.92 33.15
CA THR A 432 -5.01 -33.33 31.97
C THR A 432 -5.32 -34.33 30.87
N LYS A 433 -4.62 -35.52 30.90
CA LYS A 433 -4.64 -36.52 29.83
C LYS A 433 -4.10 -36.03 28.48
N GLU A 434 -3.60 -34.82 28.40
CA GLU A 434 -2.95 -34.29 27.21
C GLU A 434 -1.64 -35.02 26.94
N ILE A 435 -1.26 -35.13 25.67
CA ILE A 435 0.00 -35.73 25.24
C ILE A 435 1.11 -34.76 25.59
N ASN A 436 2.04 -35.21 26.47
CA ASN A 436 3.19 -34.42 26.90
C ASN A 436 4.54 -35.01 26.44
N GLY A 437 4.55 -36.20 25.87
CA GLY A 437 5.73 -36.84 25.35
C GLY A 437 5.47 -37.96 24.34
N LEU A 438 6.49 -38.32 23.59
CA LEU A 438 6.48 -39.39 22.61
C LEU A 438 7.62 -40.36 22.90
N ARG A 439 7.37 -41.66 22.75
CA ARG A 439 8.41 -42.69 22.77
C ARG A 439 8.71 -43.16 21.35
N CYS A 440 9.95 -42.94 20.93
CA CYS A 440 10.40 -43.25 19.58
C CYS A 440 11.65 -44.16 19.61
N SER A 441 11.88 -44.86 18.53
CA SER A 441 13.16 -45.49 18.21
C SER A 441 13.85 -44.71 17.10
N VAL A 442 15.19 -44.70 17.13
CA VAL A 442 16.04 -44.12 16.08
C VAL A 442 16.70 -45.23 15.27
N ASP A 443 16.74 -45.07 13.94
CA ASP A 443 17.50 -45.92 13.05
C ASP A 443 18.92 -45.36 12.87
N LEU A 444 19.90 -46.01 13.52
CA LEU A 444 21.30 -45.57 13.54
C LEU A 444 21.99 -45.64 12.16
N HIS A 445 21.45 -46.43 11.22
CA HIS A 445 22.00 -46.57 9.87
C HIS A 445 21.61 -45.40 8.94
N THR A 446 20.75 -44.52 9.40
CA THR A 446 20.22 -43.40 8.61
C THR A 446 20.88 -42.06 8.94
N LYS A 447 22.09 -42.06 9.52
CA LYS A 447 22.83 -40.83 9.83
C LYS A 447 22.99 -39.93 8.59
N GLY A 448 22.71 -38.64 8.76
CA GLY A 448 22.70 -37.68 7.65
C GLY A 448 21.39 -37.67 6.86
N GLY A 449 20.41 -38.50 7.26
CA GLY A 449 19.05 -38.44 6.70
C GLY A 449 18.86 -39.24 5.40
N THR A 450 19.70 -40.28 5.17
CA THR A 450 19.55 -41.20 4.03
C THR A 450 19.53 -42.63 4.55
N ALA A 451 18.60 -43.46 4.10
CA ALA A 451 18.51 -44.86 4.45
C ALA A 451 19.32 -45.72 3.46
N PRO A 452 20.14 -46.70 3.94
CA PRO A 452 20.93 -47.54 3.06
C PRO A 452 20.09 -48.43 2.11
N ASP A 453 18.87 -48.76 2.51
CA ASP A 453 17.90 -49.52 1.73
C ASP A 453 17.08 -48.63 0.74
N GLY A 454 17.37 -47.34 0.67
CA GLY A 454 16.72 -46.41 -0.27
C GLY A 454 15.32 -45.99 0.11
N ARG A 455 14.77 -46.44 1.27
CA ARG A 455 13.42 -46.00 1.70
C ARG A 455 13.36 -44.52 1.96
N GLN A 456 12.23 -43.93 1.67
CA GLN A 456 11.97 -42.51 1.87
C GLN A 456 11.08 -42.31 3.10
N PRO A 457 11.41 -41.39 4.01
CA PRO A 457 10.58 -41.07 5.16
C PRO A 457 9.34 -40.28 4.75
N ALA A 458 8.27 -40.36 5.52
CA ALA A 458 7.02 -39.69 5.26
C ALA A 458 7.15 -38.15 5.23
N ALA A 459 8.04 -37.61 6.07
CA ALA A 459 8.36 -36.18 6.13
C ALA A 459 9.72 -35.91 6.76
N THR A 460 10.21 -34.67 6.68
CA THR A 460 11.34 -34.16 7.43
C THR A 460 10.86 -33.19 8.49
N LEU A 461 11.18 -33.42 9.77
CA LEU A 461 10.84 -32.58 10.91
C LEU A 461 12.06 -31.80 11.40
N HIS A 462 11.86 -30.58 11.89
CA HIS A 462 12.87 -29.88 12.69
C HIS A 462 12.74 -30.26 14.16
N TRP A 463 13.83 -30.10 14.89
CA TRP A 463 13.97 -30.62 16.25
C TRP A 463 15.10 -29.90 16.98
N VAL A 464 15.15 -30.01 18.30
CA VAL A 464 16.28 -29.59 19.13
C VAL A 464 16.50 -30.61 20.24
N ALA A 465 17.72 -30.73 20.78
CA ALA A 465 18.01 -31.57 21.93
C ALA A 465 17.57 -30.90 23.22
N ALA A 466 16.74 -31.55 24.01
CA ALA A 466 16.05 -30.94 25.16
C ALA A 466 17.02 -30.33 26.20
N LYS A 467 18.15 -31.03 26.50
CA LYS A 467 19.12 -30.61 27.51
C LYS A 467 19.92 -29.38 27.13
N THR A 468 20.19 -29.19 25.84
CA THR A 468 21.07 -28.11 25.34
C THR A 468 20.31 -26.97 24.65
N ALA A 469 19.02 -27.14 24.40
CA ALA A 469 18.21 -26.14 23.75
C ALA A 469 18.09 -24.87 24.61
N LEU A 470 18.26 -23.73 23.95
CA LEU A 470 18.00 -22.42 24.53
C LEU A 470 16.49 -22.18 24.65
N THR A 471 16.08 -21.46 25.67
CA THR A 471 14.74 -20.92 25.77
C THR A 471 14.79 -19.46 25.37
N ALA A 472 13.91 -19.03 24.49
CA ALA A 472 13.87 -17.63 24.05
C ALA A 472 12.43 -17.18 23.74
N ASP A 473 12.19 -15.89 23.91
CA ASP A 473 10.96 -15.25 23.47
C ASP A 473 10.92 -15.15 21.95
N VAL A 474 9.83 -15.61 21.37
CA VAL A 474 9.55 -15.50 19.94
C VAL A 474 8.24 -14.76 19.75
N ARG A 475 8.31 -13.65 19.03
CA ARG A 475 7.18 -12.79 18.71
C ARG A 475 6.71 -13.08 17.28
N LEU A 476 5.52 -13.62 17.18
CA LEU A 476 4.89 -13.92 15.90
C LEU A 476 4.07 -12.72 15.46
N TYR A 477 4.68 -11.83 14.69
CA TYR A 477 3.98 -10.70 14.12
C TYR A 477 3.17 -11.11 12.87
N ASP A 478 1.98 -10.53 12.75
CA ASP A 478 1.11 -10.63 11.59
C ASP A 478 0.68 -9.23 11.12
N ARG A 479 -0.24 -9.13 10.16
CA ARG A 479 -0.80 -7.87 9.69
C ARG A 479 -1.52 -7.16 10.83
N LEU A 480 -1.33 -5.84 10.95
CA LEU A 480 -1.93 -5.04 12.02
C LEU A 480 -3.46 -4.92 11.85
N PHE A 481 -3.94 -4.97 10.62
CA PHE A 481 -5.36 -4.87 10.29
C PHE A 481 -5.88 -6.16 9.65
N ALA A 482 -7.15 -6.50 9.96
CA ALA A 482 -7.80 -7.70 9.48
C ALA A 482 -8.48 -7.52 8.11
N VAL A 483 -8.67 -6.28 7.64
CA VAL A 483 -9.37 -5.94 6.39
C VAL A 483 -8.46 -5.21 5.41
N GLU A 484 -8.76 -5.33 4.12
CA GLU A 484 -7.91 -4.77 3.06
C GLU A 484 -7.88 -3.23 3.05
N GLN A 485 -8.98 -2.57 3.41
CA GLN A 485 -9.11 -1.11 3.48
C GLN A 485 -9.57 -0.68 4.88
N PRO A 486 -8.67 -0.56 5.85
CA PRO A 486 -9.04 -0.32 7.25
C PRO A 486 -9.70 1.04 7.50
N ASP A 487 -9.48 2.01 6.63
CA ASP A 487 -9.96 3.39 6.79
C ASP A 487 -11.12 3.78 5.85
N ALA A 488 -11.73 2.79 5.17
CA ALA A 488 -12.80 3.04 4.21
C ALA A 488 -14.11 3.54 4.85
N ASP A 489 -14.43 3.09 6.05
CA ASP A 489 -15.65 3.37 6.78
C ASP A 489 -15.50 4.35 7.97
N GLY A 490 -14.33 4.98 8.09
CA GLY A 490 -14.06 6.07 9.03
C GLY A 490 -13.39 5.67 10.34
N ASP A 491 -13.80 4.61 11.02
CA ASP A 491 -13.18 4.15 12.27
C ASP A 491 -12.26 2.94 12.04
N PHE A 492 -11.02 3.23 11.69
CA PHE A 492 -10.01 2.23 11.39
C PHE A 492 -9.61 1.35 12.60
N LEU A 493 -9.86 1.80 13.83
CA LEU A 493 -9.51 1.05 15.05
C LEU A 493 -10.33 -0.23 15.22
N GLN A 494 -11.55 -0.26 14.68
CA GLN A 494 -12.41 -1.46 14.71
C GLN A 494 -11.85 -2.61 13.87
N HIS A 495 -10.95 -2.31 12.96
CA HIS A 495 -10.34 -3.27 12.05
C HIS A 495 -8.96 -3.78 12.49
N LEU A 496 -8.55 -3.44 13.72
CA LEU A 496 -7.31 -3.98 14.29
C LEU A 496 -7.41 -5.51 14.40
N ASN A 497 -6.33 -6.19 13.96
CA ASN A 497 -6.22 -7.63 14.11
C ASN A 497 -5.78 -7.98 15.54
N PRO A 498 -6.63 -8.62 16.36
CA PRO A 498 -6.32 -8.99 17.74
C PRO A 498 -5.14 -9.97 17.81
N ASP A 499 -4.95 -10.79 16.77
CA ASP A 499 -3.89 -11.79 16.68
C ASP A 499 -2.63 -11.25 15.97
N SER A 500 -2.52 -9.92 15.80
CA SER A 500 -1.37 -9.29 15.13
C SER A 500 -0.03 -9.49 15.85
N LEU A 501 -0.05 -9.92 17.11
CA LEU A 501 1.12 -10.29 17.91
C LEU A 501 0.79 -11.45 18.85
N THR A 502 1.52 -12.56 18.68
CA THR A 502 1.52 -13.69 19.62
C THR A 502 2.95 -13.86 20.15
N VAL A 503 3.12 -13.97 21.47
CA VAL A 503 4.43 -14.20 22.10
C VAL A 503 4.48 -15.64 22.60
N LEU A 504 5.55 -16.36 22.27
CA LEU A 504 5.77 -17.76 22.62
C LEU A 504 7.14 -17.94 23.28
N GLN A 505 7.25 -18.93 24.15
CA GLN A 505 8.52 -19.45 24.67
C GLN A 505 8.98 -20.60 23.78
N ALA A 506 9.95 -20.34 22.93
CA ALA A 506 10.47 -21.33 21.98
C ALA A 506 11.72 -22.06 22.52
N ARG A 507 12.01 -23.23 21.91
CA ARG A 507 13.23 -24.01 22.16
C ARG A 507 14.11 -23.95 20.92
N LEU A 508 15.32 -23.45 21.06
CA LEU A 508 16.22 -23.13 19.94
C LEU A 508 17.49 -23.96 20.01
N GLU A 509 18.12 -24.23 18.86
CA GLU A 509 19.46 -24.87 18.85
C GLU A 509 20.50 -23.92 19.49
N PRO A 510 21.55 -24.47 20.15
CA PRO A 510 22.54 -23.68 20.89
C PRO A 510 23.31 -22.66 20.03
N ALA A 511 23.47 -22.92 18.73
CA ALA A 511 24.18 -22.03 17.83
C ALA A 511 23.54 -20.64 17.72
N LEU A 512 22.25 -20.50 18.06
CA LEU A 512 21.55 -19.21 18.08
C LEU A 512 21.89 -18.33 19.30
N ALA A 513 22.62 -18.84 20.30
CA ALA A 513 23.07 -18.04 21.44
C ALA A 513 24.01 -16.89 21.05
N SER A 514 24.74 -17.05 19.94
CA SER A 514 25.70 -16.06 19.44
C SER A 514 25.10 -15.11 18.40
N ALA A 515 23.78 -15.17 18.18
CA ALA A 515 23.11 -14.26 17.25
C ALA A 515 23.20 -12.83 17.75
N ALA A 516 23.67 -11.93 16.91
CA ALA A 516 23.71 -10.49 17.19
C ALA A 516 22.33 -9.86 16.92
N PRO A 517 21.97 -8.75 17.59
CA PRO A 517 20.80 -7.96 17.24
C PRO A 517 20.79 -7.61 15.74
N GLY A 518 19.69 -7.88 15.06
CA GLY A 518 19.55 -7.70 13.60
C GLY A 518 19.94 -8.92 12.75
N ASP A 519 20.53 -9.96 13.32
CA ASP A 519 20.81 -11.20 12.60
C ASP A 519 19.52 -11.89 12.17
N SER A 520 19.45 -12.27 10.88
CA SER A 520 18.28 -12.91 10.28
C SER A 520 18.51 -14.40 10.03
N PHE A 521 17.52 -15.21 10.39
CA PHE A 521 17.53 -16.67 10.18
C PHE A 521 16.19 -17.15 9.63
N GLN A 522 16.24 -18.18 8.80
CA GLN A 522 15.07 -19.01 8.56
C GLN A 522 14.99 -20.08 9.64
N PHE A 523 13.99 -20.04 10.50
CA PHE A 523 13.66 -21.20 11.33
C PHE A 523 13.02 -22.25 10.44
N VAL A 524 13.69 -23.38 10.32
CA VAL A 524 13.35 -24.45 9.36
C VAL A 524 11.88 -24.83 9.50
N ARG A 525 11.12 -24.73 8.39
CA ARG A 525 9.67 -24.97 8.28
C ARG A 525 8.75 -23.97 9.00
N GLN A 526 9.28 -22.97 9.72
CA GLN A 526 8.48 -22.02 10.51
C GLN A 526 8.34 -20.64 9.85
N GLY A 527 9.41 -20.09 9.31
CA GLY A 527 9.40 -18.74 8.76
C GLY A 527 10.78 -18.09 8.79
N PHE A 528 10.80 -16.79 8.50
CA PHE A 528 11.99 -15.96 8.65
C PHE A 528 11.86 -15.13 9.91
N PHE A 529 12.96 -15.06 10.68
CA PHE A 529 13.03 -14.42 11.98
C PHE A 529 14.28 -13.57 12.08
N VAL A 530 14.19 -12.47 12.82
CA VAL A 530 15.30 -11.57 13.13
C VAL A 530 15.47 -11.49 14.64
N ALA A 531 16.71 -11.47 15.12
CA ALA A 531 17.00 -11.11 16.51
C ALA A 531 16.65 -9.63 16.72
N ASP A 532 15.71 -9.32 17.63
CA ASP A 532 15.23 -7.97 17.86
C ASP A 532 16.38 -7.03 18.20
N ALA A 533 16.52 -5.95 17.43
CA ALA A 533 17.63 -5.01 17.58
C ALA A 533 17.62 -4.21 18.90
N LYS A 534 16.46 -4.15 19.58
CA LYS A 534 16.24 -3.34 20.79
C LYS A 534 16.17 -4.18 22.06
N ASP A 535 15.50 -5.32 21.98
CA ASP A 535 15.15 -6.11 23.16
C ASP A 535 16.06 -7.33 23.36
N SER A 536 16.87 -7.73 22.36
CA SER A 536 17.83 -8.82 22.51
C SER A 536 19.00 -8.41 23.41
N GLN A 537 19.43 -9.38 24.26
CA GLN A 537 20.61 -9.24 25.09
C GLN A 537 21.63 -10.33 24.73
N PRO A 538 22.92 -10.13 24.98
CA PRO A 538 23.92 -11.18 24.80
C PRO A 538 23.55 -12.47 25.54
N GLY A 539 23.42 -13.58 24.80
CA GLY A 539 23.00 -14.88 25.35
C GLY A 539 21.51 -15.06 25.59
N ALA A 540 20.70 -14.00 25.41
CA ALA A 540 19.24 -14.02 25.57
C ALA A 540 18.55 -13.28 24.41
N PRO A 541 18.62 -13.79 23.18
CA PRO A 541 18.01 -13.14 22.02
C PRO A 541 16.48 -13.23 22.07
N VAL A 542 15.82 -12.15 21.69
CA VAL A 542 14.38 -12.08 21.43
C VAL A 542 14.17 -12.13 19.92
N TRP A 543 13.27 -12.96 19.45
CA TRP A 543 13.09 -13.20 18.02
C TRP A 543 11.78 -12.62 17.51
N ASN A 544 11.86 -11.81 16.47
CA ASN A 544 10.70 -11.31 15.74
C ASN A 544 10.49 -12.10 14.46
N ARG A 545 9.29 -12.64 14.24
CA ARG A 545 8.94 -13.22 12.94
C ARG A 545 8.81 -12.10 11.90
N THR A 546 9.71 -12.08 10.94
CA THR A 546 9.65 -11.17 9.80
C THR A 546 8.49 -11.55 8.89
N ILE A 547 8.45 -12.83 8.45
CA ILE A 547 7.41 -13.33 7.56
C ILE A 547 7.31 -14.85 7.58
N THR A 548 6.16 -15.40 7.23
CA THR A 548 5.91 -16.82 7.03
C THR A 548 6.53 -17.31 5.73
N LEU A 549 6.79 -18.62 5.60
CA LEU A 549 7.34 -19.23 4.37
C LEU A 549 6.39 -19.17 3.18
N ARG A 550 5.08 -19.14 3.44
CA ARG A 550 4.03 -19.06 2.42
C ARG A 550 3.05 -17.97 2.80
N ASP A 551 2.36 -17.45 1.82
CA ASP A 551 1.24 -16.52 2.08
C ASP A 551 0.10 -17.27 2.80
N THR A 552 -0.14 -16.91 4.06
CA THR A 552 -1.21 -17.46 4.89
C THR A 552 -2.52 -16.70 4.74
N TRP A 553 -2.51 -15.56 4.06
CA TRP A 553 -3.66 -14.71 3.78
C TRP A 553 -4.16 -14.84 2.34
N ALA A 554 -3.46 -15.63 1.50
CA ALA A 554 -3.89 -15.88 0.13
C ALA A 554 -5.32 -16.44 0.15
N LYS A 555 -6.24 -15.79 -0.56
CA LYS A 555 -7.59 -16.34 -0.78
C LYS A 555 -7.44 -17.71 -1.42
N PRO A 556 -8.12 -18.76 -0.93
CA PRO A 556 -8.13 -20.04 -1.62
C PRO A 556 -8.52 -19.80 -3.07
N ALA A 557 -7.75 -20.31 -4.02
CA ALA A 557 -8.15 -20.28 -5.42
C ALA A 557 -9.56 -20.84 -5.52
N ALA A 558 -10.48 -20.13 -6.19
CA ALA A 558 -11.85 -20.59 -6.37
C ALA A 558 -11.81 -22.04 -6.86
N PRO A 559 -12.50 -22.98 -6.20
CA PRO A 559 -12.44 -24.37 -6.58
C PRO A 559 -12.90 -24.52 -8.04
N ALA A 560 -12.09 -25.18 -8.86
CA ALA A 560 -12.51 -25.63 -10.17
C ALA A 560 -13.84 -26.41 -10.00
N LYS A 561 -14.86 -26.07 -10.81
CA LYS A 561 -16.20 -26.70 -10.74
C LYS A 561 -16.08 -28.20 -10.54
N PRO A 562 -16.60 -28.78 -9.44
CA PRO A 562 -16.66 -30.21 -9.29
C PRO A 562 -17.77 -30.79 -10.19
N ALA A 563 -17.44 -31.85 -10.90
CA ALA A 563 -18.46 -32.74 -11.45
C ALA A 563 -19.36 -33.25 -10.31
N ALA A 564 -20.64 -33.31 -10.56
CA ALA A 564 -21.69 -33.67 -9.61
C ALA A 564 -21.39 -34.96 -8.84
N ARG A 565 -21.49 -34.94 -7.52
CA ARG A 565 -21.56 -36.12 -6.65
C ARG A 565 -22.76 -36.03 -5.70
N PRO A 566 -23.34 -37.15 -5.30
CA PRO A 566 -24.61 -37.18 -4.59
C PRO A 566 -24.52 -36.81 -3.11
N ALA A 567 -25.62 -36.41 -2.56
CA ALA A 567 -25.80 -35.91 -1.21
C ALA A 567 -25.34 -36.90 -0.11
N ALA A 568 -24.61 -36.37 0.87
CA ALA A 568 -24.35 -37.02 2.15
C ALA A 568 -24.45 -36.00 3.32
N GLU A 569 -25.14 -36.45 4.32
CA GLU A 569 -25.57 -35.93 5.61
C GLU A 569 -24.83 -34.75 6.27
N VAL A 570 -25.66 -33.89 6.82
CA VAL A 570 -25.33 -32.69 7.64
C VAL A 570 -24.70 -33.09 8.96
N ARG A 571 -23.48 -32.70 9.24
CA ARG A 571 -22.89 -32.62 10.58
C ARG A 571 -22.80 -31.16 11.04
N ALA A 572 -23.17 -30.93 12.30
CA ALA A 572 -23.29 -29.65 12.93
C ALA A 572 -22.00 -28.79 12.89
N LYS A 573 -22.15 -27.49 12.64
CA LYS A 573 -21.12 -26.46 12.70
C LYS A 573 -20.67 -26.19 14.14
N PRO A 574 -19.36 -25.87 14.36
CA PRO A 574 -18.93 -25.24 15.62
C PRO A 574 -19.43 -23.80 15.71
N ALA A 575 -19.62 -23.32 16.93
CA ALA A 575 -20.14 -21.98 17.23
C ALA A 575 -19.34 -20.85 16.57
N ALA A 576 -20.06 -19.88 16.01
CA ALA A 576 -19.51 -18.69 15.35
C ALA A 576 -18.90 -17.71 16.38
N PRO A 577 -17.86 -16.91 15.98
CA PRO A 577 -17.33 -15.84 16.83
C PRO A 577 -18.38 -14.76 17.07
N GLN A 578 -18.39 -14.18 18.26
CA GLN A 578 -19.31 -13.09 18.64
C GLN A 578 -19.08 -11.88 17.74
N LEU A 579 -20.09 -11.51 16.98
CA LEU A 579 -20.15 -10.36 16.09
C LEU A 579 -20.41 -9.08 16.90
N GLY A 580 -19.81 -7.95 16.50
CA GLY A 580 -20.00 -6.67 17.19
C GLY A 580 -21.46 -6.22 17.24
N GLU A 581 -21.85 -5.48 18.30
CA GLU A 581 -23.23 -5.09 18.61
C GLU A 581 -24.01 -4.47 17.43
N GLY A 582 -23.36 -3.65 16.60
CA GLY A 582 -23.99 -3.05 15.42
C GLY A 582 -24.30 -4.04 14.28
N HIS A 583 -23.48 -5.07 14.09
CA HIS A 583 -23.72 -6.12 13.10
C HIS A 583 -24.87 -7.03 13.54
N GLN A 584 -24.87 -7.42 14.81
CA GLN A 584 -25.94 -8.24 15.37
C GLN A 584 -27.30 -7.50 15.34
N ALA A 585 -27.31 -6.21 15.68
CA ALA A 585 -28.51 -5.38 15.60
C ALA A 585 -29.12 -5.31 14.19
N ARG A 586 -28.30 -5.29 13.14
CA ARG A 586 -28.74 -5.34 11.73
C ARG A 586 -29.35 -6.70 11.37
N LEU A 587 -28.73 -7.78 11.82
CA LEU A 587 -29.26 -9.13 11.60
C LEU A 587 -30.58 -9.31 12.35
N ASP A 588 -30.67 -8.85 13.60
CA ASP A 588 -31.87 -8.88 14.39
C ASP A 588 -33.01 -8.03 13.78
N TRP A 589 -32.64 -6.90 13.16
CA TRP A 589 -33.60 -6.10 12.40
C TRP A 589 -34.14 -6.87 11.20
N LEU A 590 -33.27 -7.55 10.43
CA LEU A 590 -33.66 -8.34 9.26
C LEU A 590 -34.59 -9.52 9.66
N GLU A 591 -34.32 -10.17 10.79
CA GLU A 591 -35.19 -11.23 11.33
C GLU A 591 -36.59 -10.71 11.71
N LYS A 592 -36.70 -9.46 12.15
CA LYS A 592 -37.98 -8.80 12.47
C LYS A 592 -38.74 -8.28 11.24
N HIS A 593 -38.09 -8.29 10.05
CA HIS A 593 -38.67 -7.81 8.80
C HIS A 593 -38.65 -8.90 7.73
N PRO A 594 -39.60 -9.87 7.77
CA PRO A 594 -39.56 -11.07 6.93
C PRO A 594 -39.60 -10.77 5.43
N GLU A 595 -40.29 -9.70 5.00
CA GLU A 595 -40.29 -9.27 3.59
C GLU A 595 -38.93 -8.75 3.13
N ALA A 596 -38.20 -8.03 3.96
CA ALA A 596 -36.84 -7.59 3.66
C ALA A 596 -35.89 -8.78 3.65
N LYS A 597 -36.06 -9.75 4.53
CA LYS A 597 -35.28 -10.99 4.60
C LYS A 597 -35.46 -11.84 3.34
N GLU A 598 -36.68 -11.97 2.87
CA GLU A 598 -36.99 -12.68 1.62
C GLU A 598 -36.33 -12.00 0.42
N LEU A 599 -36.45 -10.69 0.34
CA LEU A 599 -35.77 -9.90 -0.71
C LEU A 599 -34.26 -10.04 -0.64
N CYS A 600 -33.66 -10.01 0.56
CA CYS A 600 -32.22 -10.25 0.75
C CYS A 600 -31.79 -11.62 0.18
N THR A 601 -32.59 -12.63 0.39
CA THR A 601 -32.37 -14.00 -0.11
C THR A 601 -32.50 -14.05 -1.64
N GLN A 602 -33.49 -13.40 -2.23
CA GLN A 602 -33.69 -13.31 -3.69
C GLN A 602 -32.53 -12.58 -4.37
N LEU A 603 -31.95 -11.58 -3.70
CA LEU A 603 -30.81 -10.82 -4.20
C LEU A 603 -29.48 -11.57 -4.06
N GLY A 604 -29.40 -12.58 -3.20
CA GLY A 604 -28.12 -13.20 -2.80
C GLY A 604 -27.18 -12.22 -2.11
N ALA A 605 -27.74 -11.18 -1.44
CA ALA A 605 -26.96 -10.12 -0.81
C ALA A 605 -26.45 -10.57 0.57
N GLU A 606 -25.34 -9.96 1.03
CA GLU A 606 -24.86 -10.20 2.40
C GLU A 606 -25.87 -9.59 3.40
N PRO A 607 -26.36 -10.38 4.38
CA PRO A 607 -27.50 -9.99 5.20
C PRO A 607 -27.33 -8.69 5.99
N SER A 608 -26.18 -8.45 6.61
CA SER A 608 -25.94 -7.23 7.40
C SER A 608 -25.80 -5.99 6.51
N ALA A 609 -25.17 -6.13 5.33
CA ALA A 609 -25.04 -5.04 4.38
C ALA A 609 -26.38 -4.69 3.71
N PHE A 610 -27.22 -5.70 3.45
CA PHE A 610 -28.58 -5.48 2.96
C PHE A 610 -29.47 -4.85 4.03
N ALA A 611 -29.38 -5.30 5.28
CA ALA A 611 -30.13 -4.71 6.38
C ALA A 611 -29.79 -3.22 6.56
N ALA A 612 -28.51 -2.84 6.46
CA ALA A 612 -28.11 -1.44 6.52
C ALA A 612 -28.75 -0.58 5.42
N PHE A 613 -28.86 -1.10 4.21
CA PHE A 613 -29.55 -0.46 3.08
C PHE A 613 -31.09 -0.43 3.31
N ALA A 614 -31.68 -1.54 3.69
CA ALA A 614 -33.13 -1.71 3.83
C ALA A 614 -33.74 -0.96 5.02
N GLN A 615 -32.93 -0.54 5.99
CA GLN A 615 -33.34 0.33 7.09
C GLN A 615 -33.77 1.73 6.63
N ASN A 616 -33.35 2.15 5.42
CA ASN A 616 -33.92 3.33 4.78
C ASN A 616 -35.19 2.94 3.99
N PRO A 617 -36.41 3.32 4.44
CA PRO A 617 -37.63 2.92 3.77
C PRO A 617 -37.75 3.41 2.32
N ALA A 618 -37.18 4.60 2.02
CA ALA A 618 -37.23 5.18 0.69
C ALA A 618 -36.37 4.37 -0.30
N ASP A 619 -35.19 3.93 0.11
CA ASP A 619 -34.31 3.12 -0.73
C ASP A 619 -34.90 1.73 -0.97
N LEU A 620 -35.49 1.12 0.05
CA LEU A 620 -36.14 -0.19 -0.05
C LEU A 620 -37.36 -0.14 -0.95
N GLU A 621 -38.17 0.90 -0.83
CA GLU A 621 -39.35 1.09 -1.68
C GLU A 621 -38.97 1.36 -3.14
N PHE A 622 -37.95 2.18 -3.38
CA PHE A 622 -37.40 2.42 -4.72
C PHE A 622 -36.94 1.13 -5.39
N LEU A 623 -36.21 0.27 -4.64
CA LEU A 623 -35.77 -1.04 -5.11
C LEU A 623 -36.95 -1.95 -5.45
N ARG A 624 -37.97 -1.99 -4.59
CA ARG A 624 -39.20 -2.79 -4.82
C ARG A 624 -39.91 -2.32 -6.11
N GLN A 625 -40.02 -1.02 -6.32
CA GLN A 625 -40.61 -0.46 -7.53
C GLN A 625 -39.82 -0.81 -8.78
N ALA A 626 -38.48 -0.81 -8.69
CA ALA A 626 -37.61 -1.21 -9.78
C ALA A 626 -37.80 -2.69 -10.14
N ILE A 627 -37.87 -3.56 -9.12
CA ILE A 627 -38.13 -5.00 -9.34
C ILE A 627 -39.54 -5.23 -9.90
N ALA A 628 -40.56 -4.58 -9.36
CA ALA A 628 -41.94 -4.64 -9.86
C ALA A 628 -42.05 -4.08 -11.30
N GLY A 629 -41.18 -3.12 -11.68
CA GLY A 629 -41.03 -2.60 -13.03
C GLY A 629 -40.31 -3.53 -14.01
N GLY A 630 -39.90 -4.75 -13.57
CA GLY A 630 -39.30 -5.77 -14.40
C GLY A 630 -37.76 -5.74 -14.47
N ALA A 631 -37.09 -5.02 -13.57
CA ALA A 631 -35.65 -5.15 -13.45
C ALA A 631 -35.24 -6.46 -12.76
N ARG A 632 -34.13 -7.05 -13.17
CA ARG A 632 -33.54 -8.19 -12.44
C ARG A 632 -33.14 -7.75 -11.04
N PRO A 633 -33.60 -8.44 -9.97
CA PRO A 633 -33.40 -7.98 -8.60
C PRO A 633 -31.95 -7.64 -8.25
N ALA A 634 -31.02 -8.56 -8.54
CA ALA A 634 -29.59 -8.37 -8.23
C ALA A 634 -28.95 -7.19 -8.99
N ASP A 635 -29.37 -6.96 -10.26
CA ASP A 635 -28.84 -5.84 -11.06
C ASP A 635 -29.42 -4.50 -10.59
N ALA A 636 -30.72 -4.44 -10.27
CA ALA A 636 -31.36 -3.25 -9.71
C ALA A 636 -30.69 -2.83 -8.39
N PHE A 637 -30.50 -3.76 -7.47
CA PHE A 637 -29.83 -3.52 -6.20
C PHE A 637 -28.38 -3.03 -6.40
N ARG A 638 -27.61 -3.69 -7.29
CA ARG A 638 -26.24 -3.32 -7.59
C ARG A 638 -26.13 -1.88 -8.14
N TRP A 639 -26.95 -1.52 -9.12
CA TRP A 639 -26.95 -0.20 -9.73
C TRP A 639 -27.44 0.89 -8.77
N GLN A 640 -28.47 0.62 -7.97
CA GLN A 640 -28.97 1.56 -6.96
C GLN A 640 -27.92 1.83 -5.89
N ARG A 641 -27.32 0.78 -5.32
CA ARG A 641 -26.40 0.89 -4.18
C ARG A 641 -25.04 1.48 -4.58
N ASN A 642 -24.47 1.06 -5.71
CA ASN A 642 -23.09 1.38 -6.05
C ASN A 642 -22.97 2.64 -6.91
N GLU A 643 -23.86 2.84 -7.88
CA GLU A 643 -23.74 3.92 -8.84
C GLU A 643 -24.71 5.08 -8.52
N LEU A 644 -26.01 4.81 -8.40
CA LEU A 644 -27.01 5.84 -8.13
C LEU A 644 -26.78 6.52 -6.78
N ALA A 645 -26.56 5.74 -5.71
CA ALA A 645 -26.29 6.30 -4.38
C ALA A 645 -25.05 7.20 -4.38
N GLY A 646 -23.98 6.81 -5.10
CA GLY A 646 -22.77 7.61 -5.27
C GLY A 646 -23.03 8.94 -5.98
N LEU A 647 -23.82 8.93 -7.07
CA LEU A 647 -24.20 10.13 -7.80
C LEU A 647 -25.08 11.08 -6.98
N LEU A 648 -26.05 10.54 -6.23
CA LEU A 648 -26.91 11.32 -5.36
C LEU A 648 -26.12 11.97 -4.20
N ALA A 649 -25.18 11.23 -3.62
CA ALA A 649 -24.32 11.74 -2.56
C ALA A 649 -23.39 12.86 -3.08
N ALA A 650 -22.82 12.71 -4.26
CA ALA A 650 -22.00 13.74 -4.90
C ALA A 650 -22.78 15.03 -5.17
N ARG A 651 -24.09 14.91 -5.47
CA ARG A 651 -25.01 16.01 -5.71
C ARG A 651 -25.68 16.55 -4.45
N LYS A 652 -25.36 16.01 -3.29
CA LYS A 652 -25.95 16.38 -1.99
C LYS A 652 -27.48 16.27 -1.97
N THR A 653 -28.03 15.27 -2.67
CA THR A 653 -29.44 14.93 -2.69
C THR A 653 -29.65 13.48 -2.29
N THR A 654 -30.81 13.15 -1.75
CA THR A 654 -31.18 11.78 -1.37
C THR A 654 -32.23 11.17 -2.30
N THR A 655 -32.80 11.98 -3.20
CA THR A 655 -33.89 11.55 -4.07
C THR A 655 -33.49 11.72 -5.54
N PRO A 656 -33.56 10.67 -6.36
CA PRO A 656 -33.34 10.77 -7.79
C PRO A 656 -34.49 11.51 -8.47
N PRO A 657 -34.27 12.16 -9.64
CA PRO A 657 -35.32 12.85 -10.39
C PRO A 657 -36.27 11.93 -11.16
N PHE A 658 -36.21 10.64 -10.91
CA PHE A 658 -37.03 9.59 -11.54
C PHE A 658 -37.45 8.54 -10.51
N GLY A 659 -38.50 7.77 -10.81
CA GLY A 659 -39.02 6.71 -9.95
C GLY A 659 -38.38 5.34 -10.17
N GLY A 660 -38.65 4.39 -9.25
CA GLY A 660 -38.12 3.03 -9.34
C GLY A 660 -38.56 2.29 -10.63
N LYS A 661 -39.77 2.53 -11.14
CA LYS A 661 -40.24 1.90 -12.38
C LYS A 661 -39.47 2.39 -13.61
N GLU A 662 -39.11 3.66 -13.66
CA GLU A 662 -38.29 4.24 -14.72
C GLU A 662 -36.84 3.74 -14.62
N PHE A 663 -36.37 3.60 -13.39
CA PHE A 663 -35.05 3.00 -13.12
C PHE A 663 -35.01 1.51 -13.58
N ALA A 664 -36.12 0.78 -13.54
CA ALA A 664 -36.20 -0.55 -14.11
C ALA A 664 -35.94 -0.56 -15.63
N ALA A 665 -36.45 0.44 -16.36
CA ALA A 665 -36.17 0.56 -17.78
C ALA A 665 -34.67 0.77 -18.05
N PHE A 666 -34.02 1.64 -17.28
CA PHE A 666 -32.55 1.82 -17.33
C PHE A 666 -31.78 0.52 -17.05
N VAL A 667 -32.15 -0.22 -15.99
CA VAL A 667 -31.49 -1.48 -15.67
C VAL A 667 -31.64 -2.50 -16.79
N ARG A 668 -32.81 -2.56 -17.43
CA ARG A 668 -33.03 -3.44 -18.60
C ARG A 668 -32.14 -3.09 -19.80
N LEU A 669 -31.92 -1.79 -20.09
CA LEU A 669 -31.00 -1.41 -21.17
C LEU A 669 -29.60 -2.00 -21.00
N VAL A 670 -29.17 -2.18 -19.76
CA VAL A 670 -27.88 -2.79 -19.44
C VAL A 670 -27.94 -4.31 -19.46
N THR A 671 -28.98 -4.92 -18.88
CA THR A 671 -29.14 -6.37 -18.83
C THR A 671 -29.40 -7.00 -20.19
N ASP A 672 -30.11 -6.29 -21.05
CA ASP A 672 -30.40 -6.69 -22.42
C ASP A 672 -29.26 -6.33 -23.39
N ALA A 673 -28.14 -5.86 -22.86
CA ALA A 673 -26.97 -5.45 -23.62
C ALA A 673 -27.24 -4.37 -24.70
N THR A 674 -28.31 -3.59 -24.55
CA THR A 674 -28.61 -2.46 -25.44
C THR A 674 -27.54 -1.37 -25.36
N ILE A 675 -26.95 -1.21 -24.19
CA ILE A 675 -25.83 -0.30 -23.92
C ILE A 675 -24.73 -1.02 -23.14
N THR A 676 -23.50 -0.57 -23.27
CA THR A 676 -22.37 -1.07 -22.47
C THR A 676 -22.41 -0.52 -21.04
N THR A 677 -21.73 -1.17 -20.08
CA THR A 677 -21.63 -0.67 -18.69
C THR A 677 -21.05 0.73 -18.62
N GLY A 678 -20.09 1.09 -19.49
CA GLY A 678 -19.52 2.43 -19.56
C GLY A 678 -20.53 3.47 -20.05
N ALA A 679 -21.30 3.14 -21.09
CA ALA A 679 -22.39 3.95 -21.60
C ALA A 679 -23.53 4.12 -20.56
N ALA A 680 -23.80 3.07 -19.79
CA ALA A 680 -24.80 3.10 -18.72
C ALA A 680 -24.44 4.10 -17.60
N LYS A 681 -23.16 4.21 -17.22
CA LYS A 681 -22.72 5.22 -16.25
C LYS A 681 -22.91 6.64 -16.78
N GLN A 682 -22.55 6.89 -18.03
CA GLN A 682 -22.75 8.17 -18.68
C GLN A 682 -24.24 8.54 -18.79
N LEU A 683 -25.06 7.54 -19.17
CA LEU A 683 -26.52 7.71 -19.23
C LEU A 683 -27.09 8.06 -17.85
N LEU A 684 -26.71 7.32 -16.81
CA LEU A 684 -27.22 7.52 -15.44
C LEU A 684 -26.83 8.90 -14.89
N GLU A 685 -25.60 9.33 -15.14
CA GLU A 685 -25.11 10.65 -14.76
C GLU A 685 -25.90 11.77 -15.44
N HIS A 686 -26.07 11.69 -16.77
CA HIS A 686 -26.85 12.64 -17.54
C HIS A 686 -28.33 12.65 -17.13
N TRP A 687 -28.89 11.45 -16.91
CA TRP A 687 -30.28 11.28 -16.51
C TRP A 687 -30.58 11.82 -15.11
N CYS A 688 -29.68 11.66 -14.17
CA CYS A 688 -29.76 12.31 -12.86
C CYS A 688 -29.70 13.83 -12.92
N GLU A 689 -29.18 14.40 -14.01
CA GLU A 689 -29.00 15.84 -14.19
C GLU A 689 -30.18 16.50 -14.91
N HIS A 690 -30.66 15.86 -15.96
CA HIS A 690 -31.61 16.46 -16.90
C HIS A 690 -32.97 15.76 -16.89
N GLY A 691 -33.11 14.59 -16.26
CA GLY A 691 -34.35 13.79 -16.34
C GLY A 691 -34.58 13.23 -17.75
N GLY A 692 -35.82 12.85 -18.04
CA GLY A 692 -36.24 12.37 -19.36
C GLY A 692 -36.41 10.84 -19.42
N ASP A 693 -36.78 10.31 -20.58
CA ASP A 693 -36.90 8.88 -20.82
C ASP A 693 -35.53 8.25 -21.11
N PRO A 694 -35.09 7.22 -20.37
CA PRO A 694 -33.77 6.64 -20.52
C PRO A 694 -33.52 6.05 -21.91
N LEU A 695 -34.54 5.51 -22.58
CA LEU A 695 -34.38 4.95 -23.93
C LEU A 695 -34.17 6.04 -24.96
N ALA A 696 -34.94 7.15 -24.88
CA ALA A 696 -34.78 8.31 -25.74
C ALA A 696 -33.40 8.97 -25.56
N LEU A 697 -32.90 9.01 -24.31
CA LEU A 697 -31.57 9.54 -24.01
C LEU A 697 -30.45 8.67 -24.57
N VAL A 698 -30.60 7.35 -24.63
CA VAL A 698 -29.64 6.44 -25.28
C VAL A 698 -29.46 6.81 -26.76
N ASP A 699 -30.54 7.07 -27.45
CA ASP A 699 -30.51 7.43 -28.87
C ASP A 699 -29.95 8.86 -29.08
N HIS A 700 -30.38 9.80 -28.25
CA HIS A 700 -29.92 11.20 -28.31
C HIS A 700 -28.42 11.34 -28.03
N LEU A 701 -27.88 10.58 -27.05
CA LEU A 701 -26.47 10.61 -26.67
C LEU A 701 -25.61 9.67 -27.51
N GLY A 702 -26.19 8.89 -28.41
CA GLY A 702 -25.46 7.92 -29.24
C GLY A 702 -24.79 6.81 -28.43
N LEU A 703 -25.45 6.35 -27.35
CA LEU A 703 -24.91 5.37 -26.42
C LEU A 703 -25.31 3.94 -26.73
N ARG A 704 -26.08 3.70 -27.82
CA ARG A 704 -26.51 2.37 -28.23
C ARG A 704 -25.30 1.50 -28.58
N ARG A 705 -25.32 0.26 -28.13
CA ARG A 705 -24.27 -0.70 -28.44
C ARG A 705 -24.22 -0.98 -29.94
N VAL A 706 -23.04 -0.99 -30.51
CA VAL A 706 -22.80 -1.31 -31.91
C VAL A 706 -22.30 -2.75 -31.98
N ASP A 707 -23.15 -3.68 -32.47
CA ASP A 707 -22.82 -5.09 -32.65
C ASP A 707 -22.54 -5.44 -34.13
N ASP A 708 -22.53 -4.43 -35.01
CA ASP A 708 -22.21 -4.64 -36.43
C ASP A 708 -20.71 -4.93 -36.58
N THR A 709 -20.41 -6.22 -36.75
CA THR A 709 -19.03 -6.70 -36.91
C THR A 709 -18.36 -6.10 -38.14
N ALA A 710 -19.13 -5.80 -39.22
CA ALA A 710 -18.58 -5.21 -40.44
C ALA A 710 -18.19 -3.73 -40.18
N ALA A 711 -19.02 -2.98 -39.47
CA ALA A 711 -18.70 -1.60 -39.06
C ALA A 711 -17.48 -1.54 -38.16
N ILE A 712 -17.37 -2.49 -37.20
CA ILE A 712 -16.20 -2.58 -36.31
C ILE A 712 -14.94 -2.90 -37.11
N GLN A 713 -14.99 -3.84 -38.06
CA GLN A 713 -13.86 -4.18 -38.93
C GLN A 713 -13.38 -2.99 -39.78
N VAL A 714 -14.30 -2.20 -40.28
CA VAL A 714 -13.99 -0.98 -41.05
C VAL A 714 -13.31 0.04 -40.17
N ALA A 715 -13.87 0.32 -39.01
CA ALA A 715 -13.29 1.25 -38.04
C ALA A 715 -11.89 0.84 -37.58
N VAL A 716 -11.68 -0.45 -37.29
CA VAL A 716 -10.37 -0.99 -36.91
C VAL A 716 -9.37 -0.85 -38.05
N ARG A 717 -9.77 -1.17 -39.31
CA ARG A 717 -8.90 -1.03 -40.47
C ARG A 717 -8.49 0.43 -40.70
N GLN A 718 -9.43 1.36 -40.60
CA GLN A 718 -9.14 2.79 -40.73
C GLN A 718 -8.13 3.28 -39.69
N VAL A 719 -8.23 2.80 -38.46
CA VAL A 719 -7.25 3.10 -37.40
C VAL A 719 -5.88 2.50 -37.72
N MET A 720 -5.84 1.27 -38.23
CA MET A 720 -4.57 0.63 -38.64
C MET A 720 -3.87 1.40 -39.78
N ASP A 721 -4.64 1.92 -40.72
CA ASP A 721 -4.11 2.75 -41.80
C ASP A 721 -3.58 4.09 -41.30
N GLN A 722 -4.28 4.73 -40.36
CA GLN A 722 -3.85 5.99 -39.71
C GLN A 722 -2.64 5.82 -38.80
N HIS A 723 -2.46 4.65 -38.20
CA HIS A 723 -1.38 4.29 -37.29
C HIS A 723 -0.42 3.25 -37.89
N SER A 724 -0.16 3.37 -39.18
CA SER A 724 0.63 2.37 -39.93
C SER A 724 2.06 2.18 -39.37
N ALA A 725 2.67 3.21 -38.82
CA ALA A 725 3.98 3.13 -38.17
C ALA A 725 3.96 2.29 -36.91
N GLU A 726 2.94 2.47 -36.07
CA GLU A 726 2.72 1.71 -34.85
C GLU A 726 2.36 0.25 -35.16
N VAL A 727 1.58 0.01 -36.21
CA VAL A 727 1.24 -1.33 -36.68
C VAL A 727 2.48 -2.10 -37.14
N LEU A 728 3.38 -1.46 -37.91
CA LEU A 728 4.64 -2.08 -38.31
C LEU A 728 5.53 -2.42 -37.13
N ARG A 729 5.63 -1.54 -36.16
CA ARG A 729 6.42 -1.73 -34.93
C ARG A 729 5.81 -2.82 -34.05
N PHE A 730 4.48 -2.90 -33.96
CA PHE A 730 3.80 -3.98 -33.24
C PHE A 730 4.11 -5.35 -33.90
N ARG A 731 4.00 -5.46 -35.24
CA ARG A 731 4.36 -6.66 -35.99
C ARG A 731 5.85 -7.03 -35.90
N ALA A 732 6.71 -6.05 -35.61
CA ALA A 732 8.13 -6.27 -35.34
C ALA A 732 8.41 -6.71 -33.90
N GLY A 733 7.39 -6.93 -33.05
CA GLY A 733 7.49 -7.48 -31.70
C GLY A 733 7.28 -6.46 -30.55
N GLU A 734 6.94 -5.20 -30.85
CA GLU A 734 6.64 -4.20 -29.80
C GLU A 734 5.20 -4.37 -29.24
N ALA A 735 4.94 -5.41 -28.47
CA ALA A 735 3.62 -5.76 -27.94
C ALA A 735 2.92 -4.63 -27.14
N LYS A 736 3.67 -3.66 -26.60
CA LYS A 736 3.12 -2.50 -25.85
C LYS A 736 2.25 -1.57 -26.72
N LEU A 737 2.44 -1.56 -28.03
CA LEU A 737 1.67 -0.73 -28.95
C LEU A 737 0.22 -1.21 -29.14
N LEU A 738 -0.09 -2.45 -28.75
CA LEU A 738 -1.46 -2.95 -28.75
C LEU A 738 -2.42 -2.05 -27.96
N GLY A 739 -1.98 -1.54 -26.79
CA GLY A 739 -2.78 -0.63 -25.97
C GLY A 739 -3.11 0.71 -26.66
N VAL A 740 -2.15 1.25 -27.42
CA VAL A 740 -2.31 2.49 -28.18
C VAL A 740 -3.29 2.27 -29.33
N LEU A 741 -3.09 1.20 -30.13
CA LEU A 741 -3.95 0.83 -31.24
C LEU A 741 -5.37 0.48 -30.76
N LEU A 742 -5.50 -0.25 -29.65
CA LEU A 742 -6.80 -0.57 -29.07
C LEU A 742 -7.54 0.69 -28.59
N GLY A 743 -6.83 1.61 -27.93
CA GLY A 743 -7.41 2.88 -27.51
C GLY A 743 -7.90 3.75 -28.70
N ALA A 744 -7.18 3.75 -29.82
CA ALA A 744 -7.59 4.41 -31.05
C ALA A 744 -8.79 3.71 -31.68
N ALA A 745 -8.76 2.36 -31.75
CA ALA A 745 -9.85 1.55 -32.31
C ALA A 745 -11.16 1.71 -31.50
N MET A 746 -11.07 1.76 -30.17
CA MET A 746 -12.22 2.02 -29.29
C MET A 746 -12.84 3.42 -29.51
N ARG A 747 -12.01 4.43 -29.78
CA ARG A 747 -12.51 5.78 -30.11
C ARG A 747 -13.21 5.82 -31.49
N ALA A 748 -12.70 5.07 -32.46
CA ALA A 748 -13.27 5.00 -33.80
C ALA A 748 -14.55 4.16 -33.83
N ALA A 749 -14.60 3.04 -33.10
CA ALA A 749 -15.75 2.15 -32.97
C ALA A 749 -16.60 2.51 -31.74
N LYS A 750 -17.12 3.76 -31.67
CA LYS A 750 -17.95 4.22 -30.55
C LYS A 750 -19.13 3.27 -30.31
N GLY A 751 -19.33 2.84 -29.06
CA GLY A 751 -20.45 1.96 -28.67
C GLY A 751 -20.20 0.47 -28.87
N ALA A 752 -19.11 0.07 -29.51
CA ALA A 752 -18.76 -1.33 -29.69
C ALA A 752 -18.22 -1.97 -28.38
N ASP A 753 -18.44 -3.28 -28.25
CA ASP A 753 -17.91 -4.04 -27.13
C ASP A 753 -16.37 -4.08 -27.14
N PRO A 754 -15.70 -3.74 -26.03
CA PRO A 754 -14.24 -3.72 -25.97
C PRO A 754 -13.56 -5.05 -26.32
N GLN A 755 -14.20 -6.18 -25.99
CA GLN A 755 -13.65 -7.50 -26.32
C GLN A 755 -13.74 -7.78 -27.81
N THR A 756 -14.85 -7.38 -28.44
CA THR A 756 -15.06 -7.53 -29.91
C THR A 756 -14.09 -6.66 -30.69
N VAL A 757 -13.90 -5.38 -30.27
CA VAL A 757 -12.92 -4.48 -30.91
C VAL A 757 -11.50 -5.04 -30.76
N ARG A 758 -11.15 -5.53 -29.58
CA ARG A 758 -9.82 -6.13 -29.33
C ARG A 758 -9.59 -7.38 -30.17
N ALA A 759 -10.56 -8.28 -30.24
CA ALA A 759 -10.47 -9.50 -31.05
C ALA A 759 -10.32 -9.17 -32.55
N THR A 760 -11.10 -8.20 -33.05
CA THR A 760 -11.03 -7.74 -34.45
C THR A 760 -9.66 -7.09 -34.73
N LEU A 761 -9.15 -6.29 -33.82
CA LEU A 761 -7.85 -5.64 -33.96
C LEU A 761 -6.71 -6.69 -34.03
N LEU A 762 -6.69 -7.66 -33.10
CA LEU A 762 -5.70 -8.75 -33.10
C LEU A 762 -5.75 -9.56 -34.35
N GLN A 763 -6.95 -9.94 -34.80
CA GLN A 763 -7.15 -10.67 -36.05
C GLN A 763 -6.60 -9.91 -37.28
N GLN A 764 -6.78 -8.59 -37.33
CA GLN A 764 -6.26 -7.75 -38.42
C GLN A 764 -4.76 -7.45 -38.31
N LEU A 765 -4.21 -7.50 -37.10
CA LEU A 765 -2.77 -7.41 -36.88
C LEU A 765 -2.00 -8.68 -37.21
N GLY A 766 -2.71 -9.82 -37.34
CA GLY A 766 -2.13 -11.11 -37.72
C GLY A 766 -1.73 -11.99 -36.52
N GLU A 767 -2.35 -11.79 -35.38
CA GLU A 767 -2.27 -12.65 -34.19
C GLU A 767 -3.57 -13.45 -33.96
#